data_f156f8f16fca8831ca5389b3952bce6c
#
_entry.id   f156f8f16fca8831ca5389b3952bce6c
#
_cell.length_a   1.000
_cell.length_b   1.000
_cell.length_c   1.000
_cell.angle_alpha   90.00
_cell.angle_beta   90.00
_cell.angle_gamma   90.00
#
_symmetry.space_group_name_H-M   'P 1'
#
loop_
_entity.id
_entity.type
_entity.pdbx_description
1 polymer ?
#
loop_
_entity_poly.entity_id
_entity_poly.type
_entity_poly.pdbx_seq_one_letter_code
_entity_poly.pdbx_strand_id
1 'polypeptide(L)'
;MYSAAVSAAVAAQRAIAAHTWAGGGAVRVRMGLHTGTPMVSAAGYVGLDVHRAARICAAAHGGQILVSQETGRAVEAELPPGASLRDLGSHLLKDLQQPEKVFQVLHPALPAEFPPLRSLDAFANNLPRQLTSFIGREREIAEVKRLLRTTCLLTLTGTGGAGKTRLALQVARDVLEEYPDGVWLAELAALADPSLVPHTVAMSLRVREIPGRPIEETLLHYLRRKSLLLVLDNCEHLIAASSRLAEAILRSCPRLRVLATSREVLGIAGEVSWRVPSLSLPDPHRVPGPGSLTECEAVRLFVERAAAAQPAFSLSAANAASLATVVRRLDGIPLAIELAAARVTVLSVEQIAARLDDRFRLLTGGSRTGLPRHQTLRAALDWSYQLLTATEQLAVQRLSVFAGGWTLEAAGAVCGNAGIDGFEMLNLMAQLVFKSLVLMDETRGDVRYRFLETVRQFAFQKLQESGEADAARDRHRKYFLAVAEQAKPQLTGSSQEEWLDRLETENDNLRAALESSASTLNAEDGLRLAGSLARFWSVRGYIREGRERLAWALSLVRGEAPSTARADALWGAGVLARQQGDLSAARALLAESLTIRRELGDESGAAAALNSLGLVVREQGDLRAAGQLHEESLAIRRALGDELGVAQTLNNLGLVARRQGNYARARRLHEESLAIQQQMGDSLGVASALNNLGLVACAQGDFATARTVLEESLDTMREVGYKSGVAIVLDSLGQLATAQGDHEGAEVRYEESLAISEAVEEQGGIKASTLNHLGVVAYLSGDYARAQGFLAQSLTMHQRLGDRLGIVESLEVLGRLAASEGHKDRASRLLASAEAWRESIGAPLPPSDRADHERIMAALNAGNDAAARSEDCGGGMKEGRAMTMEQAVEYALRSPTE
;
A
#
# COMPACT_ATOMS: atom_id res chain seq x y z
N MET A 1 -40.98 10.83 24.70
CA MET A 1 -41.02 11.17 23.24
C MET A 1 -40.12 10.27 22.43
N TYR A 2 -38.88 10.14 22.78
CA TYR A 2 -37.87 9.34 22.03
C TYR A 2 -38.17 7.84 22.03
N SER A 3 -38.53 7.29 23.18
CA SER A 3 -38.97 5.87 23.32
C SER A 3 -40.19 5.57 22.45
N ALA A 4 -41.16 6.53 22.35
CA ALA A 4 -42.34 6.37 21.48
C ALA A 4 -41.97 6.32 19.99
N ALA A 5 -40.92 7.05 19.53
CA ALA A 5 -40.44 7.00 18.15
C ALA A 5 -39.81 5.63 17.82
N VAL A 6 -39.01 5.07 18.73
CA VAL A 6 -38.44 3.72 18.57
C VAL A 6 -39.53 2.66 18.59
N SER A 7 -40.50 2.80 19.52
CA SER A 7 -41.68 1.89 19.58
C SER A 7 -42.49 1.92 18.28
N ALA A 8 -42.74 3.10 17.72
CA ALA A 8 -43.43 3.26 16.45
C ALA A 8 -42.66 2.62 15.29
N ALA A 9 -41.34 2.80 15.24
CA ALA A 9 -40.47 2.18 14.20
C ALA A 9 -40.49 0.66 14.28
N VAL A 10 -40.42 0.07 15.49
CA VAL A 10 -40.53 -1.38 15.71
C VAL A 10 -41.90 -1.88 15.29
N ALA A 11 -42.97 -1.19 15.71
CA ALA A 11 -44.35 -1.56 15.36
C ALA A 11 -44.59 -1.50 13.84
N ALA A 12 -44.08 -0.45 13.18
CA ALA A 12 -44.18 -0.30 11.72
C ALA A 12 -43.42 -1.41 10.97
N GLN A 13 -42.21 -1.77 11.38
CA GLN A 13 -41.44 -2.86 10.75
C GLN A 13 -42.15 -4.20 10.92
N ARG A 14 -42.73 -4.47 12.12
CA ARG A 14 -43.52 -5.68 12.36
C ARG A 14 -44.77 -5.74 11.49
N ALA A 15 -45.50 -4.63 11.37
CA ALA A 15 -46.70 -4.55 10.53
C ALA A 15 -46.35 -4.76 9.03
N ILE A 16 -45.27 -4.17 8.55
CA ILE A 16 -44.77 -4.33 7.17
C ILE A 16 -44.37 -5.79 6.92
N ALA A 17 -43.68 -6.41 7.86
CA ALA A 17 -43.21 -7.80 7.76
C ALA A 17 -44.36 -8.80 7.78
N ALA A 18 -45.46 -8.51 8.52
CA ALA A 18 -46.64 -9.35 8.63
C ALA A 18 -47.67 -9.15 7.48
N HIS A 19 -47.50 -8.06 6.69
CA HIS A 19 -48.46 -7.74 5.63
C HIS A 19 -48.23 -8.60 4.38
N THR A 20 -49.33 -9.13 3.82
CA THR A 20 -49.33 -9.90 2.56
C THR A 20 -49.45 -8.91 1.39
N TRP A 21 -48.36 -8.71 0.63
CA TRP A 21 -48.32 -7.77 -0.49
C TRP A 21 -48.89 -8.37 -1.77
N ALA A 22 -49.66 -7.58 -2.52
CA ALA A 22 -50.18 -8.00 -3.81
C ALA A 22 -49.02 -8.36 -4.78
N GLY A 23 -49.11 -9.55 -5.41
CA GLY A 23 -48.04 -10.05 -6.30
C GLY A 23 -46.98 -10.93 -5.64
N GLY A 24 -47.10 -11.30 -4.35
CA GLY A 24 -46.20 -12.24 -3.66
C GLY A 24 -44.79 -11.69 -3.32
N GLY A 25 -44.56 -10.41 -3.52
CA GLY A 25 -43.29 -9.76 -3.19
C GLY A 25 -43.19 -9.35 -1.72
N ALA A 26 -42.00 -9.35 -1.12
CA ALA A 26 -41.76 -8.82 0.22
C ALA A 26 -41.29 -7.37 0.13
N VAL A 27 -42.03 -6.44 0.74
CA VAL A 27 -41.59 -5.05 0.90
C VAL A 27 -40.75 -4.93 2.16
N ARG A 28 -39.55 -4.39 2.04
CA ARG A 28 -38.64 -4.15 3.16
C ARG A 28 -38.30 -2.67 3.23
N VAL A 29 -38.55 -2.05 4.37
CA VAL A 29 -38.37 -0.60 4.59
C VAL A 29 -37.11 -0.39 5.45
N ARG A 30 -36.30 0.61 5.12
CA ARG A 30 -35.19 1.11 5.94
C ARG A 30 -35.70 2.19 6.87
N MET A 31 -35.25 2.20 8.13
CA MET A 31 -35.60 3.25 9.07
C MET A 31 -34.35 3.80 9.76
N GLY A 32 -34.23 5.12 9.79
CA GLY A 32 -33.17 5.84 10.49
C GLY A 32 -33.78 6.88 11.42
N LEU A 33 -33.38 6.89 12.68
CA LEU A 33 -33.86 7.87 13.67
C LEU A 33 -32.68 8.68 14.20
N HIS A 34 -32.88 10.00 14.23
CA HIS A 34 -31.92 10.92 14.80
C HIS A 34 -32.64 11.94 15.67
N THR A 35 -32.01 12.30 16.78
CA THR A 35 -32.49 13.32 17.71
C THR A 35 -31.67 14.58 17.53
N GLY A 36 -32.32 15.68 17.18
CA GLY A 36 -31.69 16.98 16.93
C GLY A 36 -32.70 18.12 16.96
N THR A 37 -32.27 19.29 16.56
CA THR A 37 -33.09 20.53 16.54
C THR A 37 -33.25 21.05 15.10
N PRO A 38 -34.13 20.45 14.29
CA PRO A 38 -34.36 20.90 12.93
C PRO A 38 -35.00 22.31 12.89
N MET A 39 -34.67 23.09 11.87
CA MET A 39 -35.37 24.36 11.61
C MET A 39 -36.68 24.06 10.88
N VAL A 40 -37.72 24.82 11.26
CA VAL A 40 -39.03 24.75 10.60
C VAL A 40 -39.10 25.82 9.50
N SER A 41 -39.37 25.40 8.26
CA SER A 41 -39.57 26.28 7.11
C SER A 41 -40.99 26.11 6.55
N ALA A 42 -41.40 26.99 5.61
CA ALA A 42 -42.69 26.85 4.91
C ALA A 42 -42.79 25.51 4.11
N ALA A 43 -41.67 24.90 3.75
CA ALA A 43 -41.60 23.63 3.04
C ALA A 43 -41.44 22.39 3.96
N GLY A 44 -41.42 22.57 5.30
CA GLY A 44 -41.23 21.50 6.29
C GLY A 44 -39.98 21.66 7.13
N TYR A 45 -39.50 20.56 7.67
CA TYR A 45 -38.27 20.56 8.47
C TYR A 45 -37.01 20.56 7.58
N VAL A 46 -36.08 21.47 7.88
CA VAL A 46 -34.83 21.64 7.16
C VAL A 46 -33.65 21.74 8.16
N GLY A 47 -32.45 21.50 7.69
CA GLY A 47 -31.21 21.65 8.47
C GLY A 47 -30.38 20.37 8.57
N LEU A 48 -29.22 20.47 9.21
CA LEU A 48 -28.23 19.40 9.28
C LEU A 48 -28.77 18.12 9.91
N ASP A 49 -29.61 18.24 10.94
CA ASP A 49 -30.16 17.08 11.66
C ASP A 49 -31.17 16.28 10.80
N VAL A 50 -31.89 16.95 9.89
CA VAL A 50 -32.74 16.26 8.92
C VAL A 50 -31.90 15.47 7.92
N HIS A 51 -30.81 16.07 7.45
CA HIS A 51 -29.84 15.37 6.59
C HIS A 51 -29.20 14.18 7.29
N ARG A 52 -28.81 14.33 8.57
CA ARG A 52 -28.22 13.25 9.37
C ARG A 52 -29.19 12.09 9.52
N ALA A 53 -30.46 12.31 9.85
CA ALA A 53 -31.48 11.28 9.89
C ALA A 53 -31.63 10.56 8.55
N ALA A 54 -31.67 11.29 7.44
CA ALA A 54 -31.75 10.74 6.10
C ALA A 54 -30.55 9.87 5.74
N ARG A 55 -29.32 10.27 6.15
CA ARG A 55 -28.10 9.47 5.90
C ARG A 55 -28.02 8.22 6.74
N ILE A 56 -28.42 8.27 8.01
CA ILE A 56 -28.57 7.07 8.85
C ILE A 56 -29.58 6.09 8.24
N CYS A 57 -30.70 6.59 7.78
CA CYS A 57 -31.71 5.77 7.08
C CYS A 57 -31.15 5.16 5.79
N ALA A 58 -30.39 5.92 5.00
CA ALA A 58 -29.77 5.43 3.76
C ALA A 58 -28.74 4.32 3.99
N ALA A 59 -28.03 4.36 5.12
CA ALA A 59 -27.05 3.34 5.49
C ALA A 59 -27.67 2.00 5.92
N ALA A 60 -28.96 1.99 6.31
CA ALA A 60 -29.66 0.79 6.75
C ALA A 60 -29.98 -0.16 5.60
N HIS A 61 -30.21 -1.42 5.91
CA HIS A 61 -30.79 -2.42 5.03
C HIS A 61 -32.30 -2.51 5.17
N GLY A 62 -32.97 -3.02 4.16
CA GLY A 62 -34.43 -3.22 4.21
C GLY A 62 -34.83 -4.14 5.35
N GLY A 63 -35.67 -3.66 6.27
CA GLY A 63 -36.06 -4.35 7.52
C GLY A 63 -35.22 -3.92 8.74
N GLN A 64 -34.18 -3.13 8.57
CA GLN A 64 -33.29 -2.65 9.64
C GLN A 64 -33.75 -1.29 10.19
N ILE A 65 -33.62 -1.10 11.49
CA ILE A 65 -33.85 0.17 12.19
C ILE A 65 -32.52 0.61 12.78
N LEU A 66 -32.03 1.77 12.38
CA LEU A 66 -30.82 2.38 12.89
C LEU A 66 -31.14 3.65 13.69
N VAL A 67 -30.37 3.90 14.72
CA VAL A 67 -30.46 5.13 15.54
C VAL A 67 -29.09 5.77 15.70
N SER A 68 -29.05 7.10 15.74
CA SER A 68 -27.82 7.85 16.07
C SER A 68 -27.40 7.69 17.52
N GLN A 69 -26.20 8.10 17.86
CA GLN A 69 -25.70 8.15 19.24
C GLN A 69 -26.60 9.01 20.15
N GLU A 70 -27.07 10.16 19.68
CA GLU A 70 -27.95 11.07 20.43
C GLU A 70 -29.27 10.40 20.71
N THR A 71 -29.85 9.72 19.73
CA THR A 71 -31.09 8.94 19.91
C THR A 71 -30.87 7.75 20.82
N GLY A 72 -29.77 7.01 20.64
CA GLY A 72 -29.39 5.87 21.47
C GLY A 72 -29.30 6.26 22.95
N ARG A 73 -28.59 7.34 23.28
CA ARG A 73 -28.49 7.86 24.65
C ARG A 73 -29.86 8.29 25.22
N ALA A 74 -30.68 8.95 24.37
CA ALA A 74 -32.00 9.44 24.82
C ALA A 74 -33.00 8.32 25.12
N VAL A 75 -32.79 7.11 24.56
CA VAL A 75 -33.71 5.97 24.76
C VAL A 75 -33.12 4.85 25.63
N GLU A 76 -31.85 4.93 26.01
CA GLU A 76 -31.13 3.88 26.73
C GLU A 76 -31.83 3.44 28.03
N ALA A 77 -32.39 4.43 28.77
CA ALA A 77 -33.13 4.19 30.03
C ALA A 77 -34.59 3.70 29.82
N GLU A 78 -35.18 3.90 28.64
CA GLU A 78 -36.59 3.65 28.37
C GLU A 78 -36.81 2.99 26.99
N LEU A 79 -36.12 1.89 26.73
CA LEU A 79 -36.33 1.12 25.49
C LEU A 79 -37.71 0.41 25.53
N PRO A 80 -38.35 0.25 24.35
CA PRO A 80 -39.61 -0.54 24.28
C PRO A 80 -39.40 -1.97 24.80
N PRO A 81 -40.44 -2.61 25.39
CA PRO A 81 -40.33 -3.98 25.88
C PRO A 81 -39.83 -4.95 24.80
N GLY A 82 -38.77 -5.68 25.12
CA GLY A 82 -38.11 -6.63 24.23
C GLY A 82 -37.14 -6.01 23.21
N ALA A 83 -36.98 -4.68 23.17
CA ALA A 83 -35.99 -4.03 22.35
C ALA A 83 -34.63 -3.86 23.07
N SER A 84 -33.55 -3.96 22.32
CA SER A 84 -32.20 -3.65 22.79
C SER A 84 -31.41 -2.91 21.68
N LEU A 85 -30.31 -2.28 22.06
CA LEU A 85 -29.44 -1.60 21.13
C LEU A 85 -28.15 -2.41 20.95
N ARG A 86 -27.79 -2.67 19.68
CA ARG A 86 -26.48 -3.21 19.27
C ARG A 86 -25.64 -2.07 18.75
N ASP A 87 -24.48 -1.86 19.34
CA ASP A 87 -23.49 -0.91 18.84
C ASP A 87 -22.91 -1.46 17.52
N LEU A 88 -23.02 -0.69 16.46
CA LEU A 88 -22.45 -1.03 15.15
C LEU A 88 -21.15 -0.27 14.89
N GLY A 89 -20.70 0.56 15.83
CA GLY A 89 -19.50 1.38 15.70
C GLY A 89 -19.74 2.75 15.07
N SER A 90 -18.65 3.43 14.75
CA SER A 90 -18.65 4.75 14.11
C SER A 90 -18.46 4.59 12.61
N HIS A 91 -19.36 5.17 11.84
CA HIS A 91 -19.40 5.06 10.38
C HIS A 91 -19.38 6.42 9.71
N LEU A 92 -18.54 6.59 8.68
CA LEU A 92 -18.60 7.78 7.84
C LEU A 92 -19.76 7.65 6.86
N LEU A 93 -20.83 8.40 7.12
CA LEU A 93 -22.02 8.41 6.26
C LEU A 93 -21.88 9.47 5.16
N LYS A 94 -22.49 9.21 4.02
CA LYS A 94 -22.44 10.11 2.85
C LYS A 94 -22.88 11.53 3.24
N ASP A 95 -22.15 12.55 2.77
CA ASP A 95 -22.39 13.98 3.02
C ASP A 95 -22.33 14.42 4.50
N LEU A 96 -21.88 13.55 5.44
CA LEU A 96 -21.54 13.93 6.80
C LEU A 96 -20.04 14.08 6.94
N GLN A 97 -19.60 15.17 7.59
CA GLN A 97 -18.19 15.50 7.74
C GLN A 97 -17.50 14.71 8.87
N GLN A 98 -18.27 14.23 9.83
CA GLN A 98 -17.78 13.47 10.97
C GLN A 98 -18.38 12.06 11.00
N PRO A 99 -17.64 11.07 11.48
CA PRO A 99 -18.20 9.74 11.70
C PRO A 99 -19.36 9.79 12.66
N GLU A 100 -20.43 9.13 12.30
CA GLU A 100 -21.63 8.99 13.12
C GLU A 100 -21.60 7.63 13.83
N LYS A 101 -21.72 7.63 15.16
CA LYS A 101 -21.86 6.39 15.90
C LYS A 101 -23.30 5.91 15.80
N VAL A 102 -23.46 4.70 15.27
CA VAL A 102 -24.77 4.15 14.88
C VAL A 102 -25.06 2.89 15.69
N PHE A 103 -26.31 2.77 16.13
CA PHE A 103 -26.82 1.59 16.81
C PHE A 103 -27.95 0.97 16.04
N GLN A 104 -28.02 -0.37 16.04
CA GLN A 104 -29.17 -1.11 15.52
C GLN A 104 -30.17 -1.40 16.64
N VAL A 105 -31.42 -1.14 16.39
CA VAL A 105 -32.50 -1.58 17.27
C VAL A 105 -32.78 -3.06 17.02
N LEU A 106 -32.57 -3.91 18.01
CA LEU A 106 -32.87 -5.32 17.99
C LEU A 106 -34.23 -5.57 18.67
N HIS A 107 -35.04 -6.47 18.10
CA HIS A 107 -36.29 -6.93 18.70
C HIS A 107 -36.53 -8.38 18.27
N PRO A 108 -37.00 -9.29 19.17
CA PRO A 108 -37.16 -10.71 18.87
C PRO A 108 -38.07 -11.03 17.65
N ALA A 109 -38.98 -10.12 17.31
CA ALA A 109 -39.86 -10.27 16.15
C ALA A 109 -39.34 -9.65 14.86
N LEU A 110 -38.08 -9.16 14.82
CA LEU A 110 -37.43 -8.55 13.65
C LEU A 110 -36.12 -9.26 13.34
N PRO A 111 -35.65 -9.24 12.09
CA PRO A 111 -34.32 -9.75 11.73
C PRO A 111 -33.22 -9.06 12.54
N ALA A 112 -32.28 -9.84 13.09
CA ALA A 112 -31.17 -9.33 13.87
C ALA A 112 -29.89 -9.18 13.06
N GLU A 113 -29.67 -10.02 12.04
CA GLU A 113 -28.45 -10.05 11.24
C GLU A 113 -28.67 -9.39 9.89
N PHE A 114 -27.77 -8.48 9.56
CA PHE A 114 -27.74 -7.75 8.29
C PHE A 114 -26.30 -7.71 7.79
N PRO A 115 -26.08 -7.53 6.48
CA PRO A 115 -24.75 -7.22 5.94
C PRO A 115 -24.16 -5.96 6.61
N PRO A 116 -22.86 -5.69 6.46
CA PRO A 116 -22.25 -4.43 6.91
C PRO A 116 -23.05 -3.22 6.42
N LEU A 117 -23.08 -2.14 7.24
CA LEU A 117 -23.81 -0.92 6.88
C LEU A 117 -23.31 -0.35 5.56
N ARG A 118 -24.19 0.27 4.80
CA ARG A 118 -23.83 1.03 3.59
C ARG A 118 -23.20 2.37 3.96
N SER A 119 -22.06 2.30 4.62
CA SER A 119 -21.22 3.46 4.94
C SER A 119 -20.08 3.60 3.94
N LEU A 120 -19.45 4.77 3.88
CA LEU A 120 -18.27 4.96 3.03
C LEU A 120 -17.11 4.06 3.44
N ASP A 121 -17.05 3.67 4.70
CA ASP A 121 -16.04 2.73 5.24
C ASP A 121 -16.30 1.26 4.83
N ALA A 122 -17.50 0.94 4.34
CA ALA A 122 -17.84 -0.41 3.87
C ALA A 122 -17.29 -0.74 2.49
N PHE A 123 -16.86 0.28 1.73
CA PHE A 123 -16.28 0.13 0.40
C PHE A 123 -14.77 0.34 0.45
N ALA A 124 -14.02 -0.52 -0.22
CA ALA A 124 -12.58 -0.38 -0.31
C ALA A 124 -12.20 0.95 -0.96
N ASN A 125 -11.46 1.80 -0.25
CA ASN A 125 -10.98 3.07 -0.78
C ASN A 125 -9.81 3.62 0.05
N ASN A 126 -9.08 4.57 -0.52
CA ASN A 126 -8.03 5.35 0.15
C ASN A 126 -8.27 6.86 0.02
N LEU A 127 -9.52 7.29 -0.18
CA LEU A 127 -9.84 8.70 -0.40
C LEU A 127 -9.61 9.54 0.87
N PRO A 128 -8.87 10.66 0.79
CA PRO A 128 -8.57 11.52 1.92
C PRO A 128 -9.84 12.20 2.46
N ARG A 129 -9.89 12.46 3.77
CA ARG A 129 -10.96 13.26 4.38
C ARG A 129 -10.89 14.70 3.88
N GLN A 130 -12.02 15.28 3.50
CA GLN A 130 -12.11 16.70 3.20
C GLN A 130 -12.52 17.46 4.47
N LEU A 131 -11.66 18.37 4.93
CA LEU A 131 -11.90 19.15 6.15
C LEU A 131 -12.81 20.37 5.93
N THR A 132 -12.99 20.77 4.67
CA THR A 132 -13.84 21.91 4.30
C THR A 132 -14.97 21.46 3.38
N SER A 133 -16.14 22.08 3.52
CA SER A 133 -17.30 21.84 2.67
C SER A 133 -16.99 22.03 1.19
N PHE A 134 -17.63 21.20 0.37
CA PHE A 134 -17.63 21.36 -1.08
C PHE A 134 -18.82 22.25 -1.49
N ILE A 135 -18.54 23.35 -2.17
CA ILE A 135 -19.54 24.36 -2.50
C ILE A 135 -19.87 24.36 -3.99
N GLY A 136 -21.16 24.28 -4.31
CA GLY A 136 -21.66 24.36 -5.69
C GLY A 136 -21.27 23.15 -6.54
N ARG A 137 -21.29 23.33 -7.86
CA ARG A 137 -20.90 22.35 -8.87
C ARG A 137 -21.79 21.12 -8.95
N GLU A 138 -23.05 21.25 -8.53
CA GLU A 138 -24.01 20.13 -8.60
C GLU A 138 -24.20 19.67 -10.05
N ARG A 139 -24.17 20.60 -11.02
CA ARG A 139 -24.25 20.29 -12.46
C ARG A 139 -23.00 19.61 -12.96
N GLU A 140 -21.83 20.08 -12.58
CA GLU A 140 -20.53 19.53 -12.94
C GLU A 140 -20.35 18.12 -12.38
N ILE A 141 -20.72 17.89 -11.12
CA ILE A 141 -20.72 16.54 -10.51
C ILE A 141 -21.62 15.61 -11.30
N ALA A 142 -22.84 16.01 -11.62
CA ALA A 142 -23.79 15.20 -12.38
C ALA A 142 -23.23 14.85 -13.78
N GLU A 143 -22.62 15.83 -14.45
CA GLU A 143 -22.03 15.63 -15.77
C GLU A 143 -20.80 14.73 -15.75
N VAL A 144 -19.88 14.91 -14.79
CA VAL A 144 -18.72 14.04 -14.61
C VAL A 144 -19.13 12.61 -14.30
N LYS A 145 -20.13 12.40 -13.44
CA LYS A 145 -20.72 11.07 -13.19
C LYS A 145 -21.31 10.45 -14.44
N ARG A 146 -22.04 11.23 -15.23
CA ARG A 146 -22.61 10.77 -16.51
C ARG A 146 -21.52 10.32 -17.48
N LEU A 147 -20.45 11.12 -17.61
CA LEU A 147 -19.30 10.80 -18.46
C LEU A 147 -18.57 9.56 -17.98
N LEU A 148 -18.31 9.40 -16.69
CA LEU A 148 -17.65 8.21 -16.11
C LEU A 148 -18.39 6.91 -16.41
N ARG A 149 -19.73 6.94 -16.49
CA ARG A 149 -20.52 5.75 -16.85
C ARG A 149 -20.38 5.35 -18.32
N THR A 150 -20.09 6.32 -19.20
CA THR A 150 -20.03 6.10 -20.65
C THR A 150 -18.61 5.97 -21.21
N THR A 151 -17.59 6.36 -20.45
CA THR A 151 -16.18 6.36 -20.89
C THR A 151 -15.30 5.52 -19.97
N CYS A 152 -14.19 4.99 -20.51
CA CYS A 152 -13.20 4.27 -19.72
C CYS A 152 -12.15 5.19 -19.09
N LEU A 153 -11.89 6.33 -19.74
CA LEU A 153 -10.97 7.36 -19.28
C LEU A 153 -11.61 8.75 -19.39
N LEU A 154 -11.69 9.42 -18.26
CA LEU A 154 -12.11 10.80 -18.19
C LEU A 154 -11.00 11.66 -17.58
N THR A 155 -10.53 12.67 -18.30
CA THR A 155 -9.52 13.60 -17.81
C THR A 155 -10.15 14.95 -17.50
N LEU A 156 -10.12 15.34 -16.21
CA LEU A 156 -10.52 16.67 -15.77
C LEU A 156 -9.39 17.65 -16.04
N THR A 157 -9.58 18.53 -17.04
CA THR A 157 -8.56 19.51 -17.42
C THR A 157 -8.90 20.90 -16.88
N GLY A 158 -7.90 21.76 -16.75
CA GLY A 158 -8.09 23.15 -16.33
C GLY A 158 -6.90 23.74 -15.61
N THR A 159 -7.00 25.05 -15.33
CA THR A 159 -5.91 25.81 -14.67
C THR A 159 -5.65 25.32 -13.24
N GLY A 160 -4.45 25.61 -12.72
CA GLY A 160 -4.16 25.45 -11.30
C GLY A 160 -5.17 26.19 -10.44
N GLY A 161 -5.56 25.64 -9.31
CA GLY A 161 -6.53 26.28 -8.41
C GLY A 161 -8.00 26.26 -8.85
N ALA A 162 -8.31 25.67 -10.03
CA ALA A 162 -9.68 25.52 -10.53
C ALA A 162 -10.52 24.49 -9.75
N GLY A 163 -9.90 23.71 -8.86
CA GLY A 163 -10.59 22.71 -8.04
C GLY A 163 -10.79 21.37 -8.72
N LYS A 164 -9.94 20.98 -9.68
CA LYS A 164 -9.98 19.68 -10.39
C LYS A 164 -9.93 18.50 -9.41
N THR A 165 -8.92 18.47 -8.55
CA THR A 165 -8.74 17.44 -7.52
C THR A 165 -9.94 17.34 -6.59
N ARG A 166 -10.45 18.48 -6.09
CA ARG A 166 -11.63 18.50 -5.20
C ARG A 166 -12.88 17.95 -5.90
N LEU A 167 -13.09 18.30 -7.17
CA LEU A 167 -14.20 17.77 -7.96
C LEU A 167 -14.03 16.26 -8.19
N ALA A 168 -12.83 15.80 -8.57
CA ALA A 168 -12.54 14.38 -8.74
C ALA A 168 -12.81 13.58 -7.46
N LEU A 169 -12.33 14.07 -6.31
CA LEU A 169 -12.55 13.43 -5.01
C LEU A 169 -14.01 13.42 -4.58
N GLN A 170 -14.76 14.51 -4.87
CA GLN A 170 -16.20 14.54 -4.58
C GLN A 170 -16.96 13.53 -5.43
N VAL A 171 -16.70 13.50 -6.74
CA VAL A 171 -17.29 12.51 -7.64
C VAL A 171 -16.89 11.08 -7.23
N ALA A 172 -15.61 10.85 -6.93
CA ALA A 172 -15.08 9.56 -6.49
C ALA A 172 -15.84 9.02 -5.26
N ARG A 173 -16.09 9.86 -4.27
CA ARG A 173 -16.91 9.51 -3.09
C ARG A 173 -18.35 9.19 -3.44
N ASP A 174 -18.91 9.98 -4.35
CA ASP A 174 -20.30 9.86 -4.73
C ASP A 174 -20.61 8.58 -5.52
N VAL A 175 -19.60 7.97 -6.17
CA VAL A 175 -19.74 6.75 -6.99
C VAL A 175 -19.17 5.51 -6.32
N LEU A 176 -18.74 5.57 -5.06
CA LEU A 176 -18.17 4.43 -4.32
C LEU A 176 -19.02 3.16 -4.43
N GLU A 177 -20.34 3.30 -4.33
CA GLU A 177 -21.29 2.17 -4.42
C GLU A 177 -21.36 1.54 -5.83
N GLU A 178 -20.90 2.24 -6.87
CA GLU A 178 -20.93 1.76 -8.25
C GLU A 178 -19.72 0.84 -8.57
N TYR A 179 -18.69 0.82 -7.70
CA TYR A 179 -17.45 0.08 -7.90
C TYR A 179 -17.20 -0.96 -6.79
N PRO A 180 -17.56 -2.24 -7.03
CA PRO A 180 -17.46 -3.30 -6.02
C PRO A 180 -16.05 -3.52 -5.46
N ASP A 181 -15.00 -3.34 -6.29
CA ASP A 181 -13.59 -3.44 -5.89
C ASP A 181 -13.01 -2.09 -5.43
N GLY A 182 -13.86 -1.08 -5.25
CA GLY A 182 -13.53 0.18 -4.62
C GLY A 182 -13.12 1.31 -5.54
N VAL A 183 -12.75 2.43 -4.91
CA VAL A 183 -12.25 3.65 -5.56
C VAL A 183 -10.89 4.01 -4.96
N TRP A 184 -9.90 4.15 -5.82
CA TRP A 184 -8.51 4.27 -5.40
C TRP A 184 -7.87 5.53 -5.99
N LEU A 185 -7.25 6.32 -5.12
CA LEU A 185 -6.53 7.54 -5.47
C LEU A 185 -5.04 7.26 -5.53
N ALA A 186 -4.41 7.67 -6.63
CA ALA A 186 -2.97 7.76 -6.75
C ALA A 186 -2.58 9.24 -6.93
N GLU A 187 -1.97 9.81 -5.89
CA GLU A 187 -1.48 11.20 -5.90
C GLU A 187 -0.09 11.24 -6.53
N LEU A 188 0.05 11.93 -7.66
CA LEU A 188 1.31 12.00 -8.40
C LEU A 188 2.07 13.32 -8.17
N ALA A 189 1.48 14.26 -7.41
CA ALA A 189 2.01 15.62 -7.24
C ALA A 189 3.45 15.66 -6.71
N ALA A 190 3.77 14.78 -5.76
CA ALA A 190 5.09 14.71 -5.12
C ALA A 190 6.12 13.89 -5.91
N LEU A 191 5.69 13.17 -6.94
CA LEU A 191 6.54 12.25 -7.69
C LEU A 191 7.32 13.00 -8.77
N ALA A 192 8.65 12.96 -8.72
CA ALA A 192 9.51 13.60 -9.73
C ALA A 192 9.95 12.62 -10.83
N ASP A 193 10.10 11.33 -10.51
CA ASP A 193 10.59 10.31 -11.42
C ASP A 193 9.44 9.61 -12.17
N PRO A 194 9.35 9.76 -13.52
CA PRO A 194 8.29 9.12 -14.31
C PRO A 194 8.26 7.59 -14.23
N SER A 195 9.39 6.95 -13.93
CA SER A 195 9.48 5.49 -13.84
C SER A 195 8.73 4.91 -12.65
N LEU A 196 8.49 5.73 -11.63
CA LEU A 196 7.79 5.35 -10.40
C LEU A 196 6.26 5.44 -10.49
N VAL A 197 5.69 5.93 -11.58
CA VAL A 197 4.23 6.04 -11.74
C VAL A 197 3.52 4.68 -11.57
N PRO A 198 3.96 3.57 -12.20
CA PRO A 198 3.34 2.27 -11.98
C PRO A 198 3.45 1.79 -10.52
N HIS A 199 4.57 2.07 -9.84
CA HIS A 199 4.77 1.74 -8.44
C HIS A 199 3.82 2.50 -7.53
N THR A 200 3.69 3.81 -7.74
CA THR A 200 2.79 4.67 -6.95
C THR A 200 1.34 4.19 -7.07
N VAL A 201 0.92 3.81 -8.27
CA VAL A 201 -0.41 3.24 -8.49
C VAL A 201 -0.55 1.87 -7.83
N ALA A 202 0.46 0.99 -7.95
CA ALA A 202 0.46 -0.31 -7.29
C ALA A 202 0.36 -0.18 -5.77
N MET A 203 1.14 0.71 -5.17
CA MET A 203 1.12 0.97 -3.73
C MET A 203 -0.23 1.53 -3.26
N SER A 204 -0.81 2.46 -4.03
CA SER A 204 -2.16 2.98 -3.72
C SER A 204 -3.21 1.87 -3.69
N LEU A 205 -3.06 0.86 -4.53
CA LEU A 205 -3.91 -0.34 -4.60
C LEU A 205 -3.46 -1.45 -3.63
N ARG A 206 -2.38 -1.23 -2.86
CA ARG A 206 -1.73 -2.22 -1.97
C ARG A 206 -1.21 -3.45 -2.71
N VAL A 207 -0.83 -3.28 -3.99
CA VAL A 207 -0.22 -4.33 -4.82
C VAL A 207 1.29 -4.28 -4.61
N ARG A 208 1.88 -5.42 -4.25
CA ARG A 208 3.33 -5.55 -4.02
C ARG A 208 4.05 -6.06 -5.27
N GLU A 209 5.33 -5.78 -5.36
CA GLU A 209 6.18 -6.30 -6.43
C GLU A 209 6.32 -7.83 -6.33
N ILE A 210 6.29 -8.50 -7.48
CA ILE A 210 6.57 -9.93 -7.59
C ILE A 210 7.99 -10.10 -8.15
N PRO A 211 8.87 -10.89 -7.50
CA PRO A 211 10.20 -11.15 -8.01
C PRO A 211 10.20 -11.66 -9.45
N GLY A 212 11.09 -11.11 -10.27
CA GLY A 212 11.22 -11.50 -11.69
C GLY A 212 10.09 -11.01 -12.60
N ARG A 213 9.12 -10.23 -12.08
CA ARG A 213 8.03 -9.68 -12.89
C ARG A 213 8.00 -8.16 -12.80
N PRO A 214 7.92 -7.43 -13.92
CA PRO A 214 7.75 -5.97 -13.89
C PRO A 214 6.48 -5.58 -13.10
N ILE A 215 6.57 -4.51 -12.30
CA ILE A 215 5.44 -4.03 -11.50
C ILE A 215 4.21 -3.70 -12.36
N GLU A 216 4.42 -3.19 -13.56
CA GLU A 216 3.34 -2.89 -14.50
C GLU A 216 2.58 -4.17 -14.89
N GLU A 217 3.27 -5.27 -15.18
CA GLU A 217 2.63 -6.57 -15.45
C GLU A 217 1.89 -7.12 -14.24
N THR A 218 2.47 -6.97 -13.06
CA THR A 218 1.85 -7.37 -11.79
C THR A 218 0.56 -6.59 -11.57
N LEU A 219 0.62 -5.27 -11.74
CA LEU A 219 -0.52 -4.37 -11.62
C LEU A 219 -1.63 -4.73 -12.63
N LEU A 220 -1.28 -4.95 -13.90
CA LEU A 220 -2.24 -5.33 -14.94
C LEU A 220 -2.89 -6.70 -14.65
N HIS A 221 -2.13 -7.65 -14.13
CA HIS A 221 -2.66 -8.94 -13.73
C HIS A 221 -3.67 -8.83 -12.59
N TYR A 222 -3.34 -8.06 -11.54
CA TYR A 222 -4.23 -7.78 -10.42
C TYR A 222 -5.53 -7.10 -10.87
N LEU A 223 -5.41 -6.09 -11.74
CA LEU A 223 -6.54 -5.26 -12.19
C LEU A 223 -7.47 -5.97 -13.18
N ARG A 224 -7.01 -7.01 -13.86
CA ARG A 224 -7.71 -7.66 -15.00
C ARG A 224 -9.14 -8.09 -14.69
N ARG A 225 -9.40 -8.55 -13.47
CA ARG A 225 -10.71 -9.04 -13.02
C ARG A 225 -11.46 -8.05 -12.15
N LYS A 226 -10.85 -6.91 -11.83
CA LYS A 226 -11.40 -5.92 -10.92
C LYS A 226 -12.36 -4.96 -11.59
N SER A 227 -13.37 -4.52 -10.83
CA SER A 227 -14.32 -3.48 -11.20
C SER A 227 -14.15 -2.31 -10.25
N LEU A 228 -13.22 -1.41 -10.54
CA LEU A 228 -12.83 -0.29 -9.68
C LEU A 228 -12.68 1.02 -10.48
N LEU A 229 -12.70 2.13 -9.75
CA LEU A 229 -12.34 3.44 -10.25
C LEU A 229 -10.94 3.82 -9.75
N LEU A 230 -10.02 4.08 -10.68
CA LEU A 230 -8.69 4.61 -10.39
C LEU A 230 -8.68 6.12 -10.63
N VAL A 231 -8.37 6.89 -9.60
CA VAL A 231 -8.19 8.34 -9.70
C VAL A 231 -6.69 8.64 -9.78
N LEU A 232 -6.24 9.20 -10.90
CA LEU A 232 -4.87 9.69 -11.08
C LEU A 232 -4.85 11.20 -10.91
N ASP A 233 -4.29 11.68 -9.80
CA ASP A 233 -4.30 13.12 -9.51
C ASP A 233 -2.97 13.79 -9.85
N ASN A 234 -3.07 14.98 -10.47
CA ASN A 234 -1.93 15.85 -10.80
C ASN A 234 -0.95 15.24 -11.82
N CYS A 235 -1.48 14.76 -12.97
CA CYS A 235 -0.68 14.10 -14.01
C CYS A 235 0.21 15.05 -14.83
N GLU A 236 0.05 16.38 -14.73
CA GLU A 236 0.62 17.37 -15.65
C GLU A 236 2.14 17.32 -15.85
N HIS A 237 2.90 16.92 -14.85
CA HIS A 237 4.38 16.84 -14.94
C HIS A 237 4.87 15.43 -15.30
N LEU A 238 3.96 14.44 -15.38
CA LEU A 238 4.25 13.02 -15.65
C LEU A 238 3.38 12.48 -16.80
N ILE A 239 2.92 13.33 -17.71
CA ILE A 239 1.94 12.98 -18.75
C ILE A 239 2.34 11.71 -19.50
N ALA A 240 3.57 11.64 -20.02
CA ALA A 240 4.01 10.50 -20.81
C ALA A 240 3.99 9.16 -20.06
N ALA A 241 4.31 9.16 -18.76
CA ALA A 241 4.26 7.96 -17.92
C ALA A 241 2.82 7.59 -17.55
N SER A 242 2.04 8.59 -17.15
CA SER A 242 0.62 8.41 -16.81
C SER A 242 -0.19 7.92 -18.01
N SER A 243 0.09 8.45 -19.22
CA SER A 243 -0.53 8.02 -20.48
C SER A 243 -0.23 6.56 -20.80
N ARG A 244 1.06 6.15 -20.75
CA ARG A 244 1.45 4.76 -21.00
C ARG A 244 0.75 3.79 -20.05
N LEU A 245 0.77 4.10 -18.76
CA LEU A 245 0.14 3.26 -17.74
C LEU A 245 -1.38 3.19 -17.94
N ALA A 246 -2.05 4.34 -18.12
CA ALA A 246 -3.49 4.38 -18.35
C ALA A 246 -3.89 3.61 -19.61
N GLU A 247 -3.14 3.73 -20.71
CA GLU A 247 -3.36 2.98 -21.92
C GLU A 247 -3.21 1.47 -21.74
N ALA A 248 -2.16 1.02 -21.05
CA ALA A 248 -1.92 -0.39 -20.73
C ALA A 248 -3.06 -0.97 -19.85
N ILE A 249 -3.49 -0.22 -18.83
CA ILE A 249 -4.61 -0.61 -17.97
C ILE A 249 -5.90 -0.74 -18.78
N LEU A 250 -6.26 0.27 -19.57
CA LEU A 250 -7.51 0.28 -20.30
C LEU A 250 -7.60 -0.82 -21.39
N ARG A 251 -6.47 -1.17 -22.01
CA ARG A 251 -6.40 -2.30 -22.95
C ARG A 251 -6.59 -3.66 -22.29
N SER A 252 -6.12 -3.81 -21.04
CA SER A 252 -6.06 -5.10 -20.35
C SER A 252 -7.22 -5.33 -19.39
N CYS A 253 -7.90 -4.26 -18.92
CA CYS A 253 -8.84 -4.27 -17.80
C CYS A 253 -10.20 -3.63 -18.19
N PRO A 254 -11.10 -4.35 -18.87
CA PRO A 254 -12.30 -3.76 -19.47
C PRO A 254 -13.35 -3.23 -18.47
N ARG A 255 -13.30 -3.65 -17.21
CA ARG A 255 -14.21 -3.19 -16.14
C ARG A 255 -13.65 -2.05 -15.31
N LEU A 256 -12.45 -1.59 -15.59
CA LEU A 256 -11.80 -0.51 -14.88
C LEU A 256 -12.16 0.84 -15.51
N ARG A 257 -12.28 1.86 -14.68
CA ARG A 257 -12.43 3.25 -15.12
C ARG A 257 -11.30 4.09 -14.55
N VAL A 258 -10.82 5.05 -15.33
CA VAL A 258 -9.78 5.98 -14.91
C VAL A 258 -10.36 7.39 -14.92
N LEU A 259 -10.19 8.11 -13.81
CA LEU A 259 -10.47 9.53 -13.67
C LEU A 259 -9.14 10.25 -13.44
N ALA A 260 -8.66 10.99 -14.42
CA ALA A 260 -7.42 11.73 -14.30
C ALA A 260 -7.66 13.21 -14.03
N THR A 261 -6.77 13.86 -13.31
CA THR A 261 -6.71 15.33 -13.22
C THR A 261 -5.38 15.83 -13.79
N SER A 262 -5.44 16.83 -14.64
CA SER A 262 -4.25 17.39 -15.28
C SER A 262 -4.52 18.84 -15.76
N ARG A 263 -3.46 19.55 -16.13
CA ARG A 263 -3.61 20.86 -16.84
C ARG A 263 -3.92 20.66 -18.32
N GLU A 264 -3.49 19.56 -18.89
CA GLU A 264 -3.67 19.18 -20.29
C GLU A 264 -4.10 17.71 -20.42
N VAL A 265 -4.51 17.28 -21.58
CA VAL A 265 -4.96 15.93 -21.86
C VAL A 265 -3.82 14.91 -21.78
N LEU A 266 -4.12 13.65 -21.47
CA LEU A 266 -3.15 12.57 -21.50
C LEU A 266 -2.79 12.15 -22.93
N GLY A 267 -3.67 12.40 -23.90
CA GLY A 267 -3.42 12.20 -25.33
C GLY A 267 -3.50 10.73 -25.79
N ILE A 268 -4.33 9.92 -25.14
CA ILE A 268 -4.52 8.51 -25.49
C ILE A 268 -5.88 8.22 -26.13
N ALA A 269 -5.94 7.13 -26.90
CA ALA A 269 -7.16 6.76 -27.59
C ALA A 269 -8.30 6.43 -26.63
N GLY A 270 -9.48 6.97 -26.87
CA GLY A 270 -10.66 6.77 -26.00
C GLY A 270 -10.73 7.71 -24.79
N GLU A 271 -9.78 8.61 -24.64
CA GLU A 271 -9.84 9.68 -23.63
C GLU A 271 -10.98 10.65 -23.93
N VAL A 272 -11.77 10.93 -22.89
CA VAL A 272 -12.70 12.08 -22.90
C VAL A 272 -12.12 13.14 -22.00
N SER A 273 -11.84 14.30 -22.55
CA SER A 273 -11.39 15.46 -21.79
C SER A 273 -12.58 16.34 -21.42
N TRP A 274 -12.68 16.68 -20.15
CA TRP A 274 -13.68 17.62 -19.68
C TRP A 274 -13.02 18.77 -18.93
N ARG A 275 -13.26 19.98 -19.43
CA ARG A 275 -12.65 21.17 -18.84
C ARG A 275 -13.45 21.64 -17.63
N VAL A 276 -12.82 21.66 -16.46
CA VAL A 276 -13.42 22.17 -15.23
C VAL A 276 -13.65 23.71 -15.36
N PRO A 277 -14.90 24.17 -15.34
CA PRO A 277 -15.19 25.61 -15.42
C PRO A 277 -14.81 26.34 -14.13
N SER A 278 -14.72 27.66 -14.18
CA SER A 278 -14.75 28.49 -12.98
C SER A 278 -16.10 28.41 -12.30
N LEU A 279 -16.19 28.78 -11.02
CA LEU A 279 -17.45 28.91 -10.31
C LEU A 279 -18.31 30.02 -10.95
N SER A 280 -19.62 29.86 -10.87
CA SER A 280 -20.58 30.81 -11.42
C SER A 280 -20.40 32.22 -10.81
N LEU A 281 -20.46 33.23 -11.66
CA LEU A 281 -20.22 34.63 -11.31
C LEU A 281 -21.50 35.48 -11.36
N PRO A 282 -21.59 36.55 -10.57
CA PRO A 282 -22.69 37.49 -10.67
C PRO A 282 -22.73 38.20 -12.04
N ASP A 283 -23.92 38.42 -12.57
CA ASP A 283 -24.15 39.17 -13.83
C ASP A 283 -23.61 40.60 -13.70
N PRO A 284 -22.71 41.06 -14.61
CA PRO A 284 -22.14 42.38 -14.56
C PRO A 284 -23.17 43.51 -14.80
N HIS A 285 -24.28 43.21 -15.47
CA HIS A 285 -25.31 44.19 -15.87
C HIS A 285 -26.47 44.32 -14.88
N ARG A 286 -26.52 43.47 -13.84
CA ARG A 286 -27.51 43.55 -12.77
C ARG A 286 -26.91 44.13 -11.49
N VAL A 287 -27.56 45.13 -10.88
CA VAL A 287 -27.22 45.57 -9.52
C VAL A 287 -27.61 44.43 -8.57
N PRO A 288 -26.65 43.74 -7.95
CA PRO A 288 -26.97 42.56 -7.21
C PRO A 288 -27.57 42.89 -5.85
N GLY A 289 -28.77 42.43 -5.58
CA GLY A 289 -29.27 42.35 -4.20
C GLY A 289 -28.66 41.18 -3.46
N PRO A 290 -28.59 41.22 -2.12
CA PRO A 290 -27.98 40.12 -1.33
C PRO A 290 -28.58 38.73 -1.65
N GLY A 291 -29.90 38.67 -1.92
CA GLY A 291 -30.57 37.39 -2.20
C GLY A 291 -30.16 36.76 -3.55
N SER A 292 -29.96 37.55 -4.61
CA SER A 292 -29.55 37.04 -5.91
C SER A 292 -28.06 36.63 -5.94
N LEU A 293 -27.25 37.21 -5.08
CA LEU A 293 -25.83 36.90 -4.99
C LEU A 293 -25.57 35.52 -4.33
N THR A 294 -26.43 35.11 -3.42
CA THR A 294 -26.30 33.77 -2.77
C THR A 294 -26.55 32.61 -3.74
N GLU A 295 -27.14 32.85 -4.91
CA GLU A 295 -27.26 31.85 -5.96
C GLU A 295 -25.94 31.59 -6.71
N CYS A 296 -25.00 32.56 -6.67
CA CYS A 296 -23.71 32.41 -7.34
C CYS A 296 -22.72 31.60 -6.50
N GLU A 297 -22.14 30.53 -7.04
CA GLU A 297 -21.22 29.63 -6.34
C GLU A 297 -19.96 30.34 -5.84
N ALA A 298 -19.40 31.28 -6.63
CA ALA A 298 -18.21 32.04 -6.24
C ALA A 298 -18.50 32.94 -5.02
N VAL A 299 -19.71 33.49 -4.92
CA VAL A 299 -20.13 34.27 -3.76
C VAL A 299 -20.38 33.37 -2.55
N ARG A 300 -21.07 32.24 -2.75
CA ARG A 300 -21.30 31.28 -1.68
C ARG A 300 -19.96 30.78 -1.09
N LEU A 301 -18.98 30.46 -1.93
CA LEU A 301 -17.64 30.07 -1.49
C LEU A 301 -16.97 31.19 -0.69
N PHE A 302 -16.99 32.44 -1.17
CA PHE A 302 -16.40 33.56 -0.46
C PHE A 302 -17.06 33.76 0.91
N VAL A 303 -18.38 33.79 0.96
CA VAL A 303 -19.13 34.06 2.20
C VAL A 303 -18.86 32.96 3.23
N GLU A 304 -18.84 31.70 2.83
CA GLU A 304 -18.58 30.58 3.74
C GLU A 304 -17.15 30.61 4.28
N ARG A 305 -16.14 30.82 3.43
CA ARG A 305 -14.75 30.95 3.86
C ARG A 305 -14.52 32.22 4.72
N ALA A 306 -15.16 33.33 4.38
CA ALA A 306 -15.11 34.52 5.16
C ALA A 306 -15.77 34.38 6.55
N ALA A 307 -16.91 33.70 6.64
CA ALA A 307 -17.56 33.39 7.91
C ALA A 307 -16.75 32.40 8.75
N ALA A 308 -16.07 31.43 8.14
CA ALA A 308 -15.14 30.53 8.84
C ALA A 308 -13.94 31.31 9.42
N ALA A 309 -13.39 32.28 8.70
CA ALA A 309 -12.31 33.15 9.16
C ALA A 309 -12.76 34.20 10.18
N GLN A 310 -13.95 34.74 10.01
CA GLN A 310 -14.54 35.77 10.87
C GLN A 310 -16.05 35.49 11.08
N PRO A 311 -16.43 34.84 12.20
CA PRO A 311 -17.81 34.41 12.45
C PRO A 311 -18.88 35.51 12.35
N ALA A 312 -18.50 36.78 12.59
CA ALA A 312 -19.39 37.92 12.45
C ALA A 312 -19.62 38.38 10.99
N PHE A 313 -18.90 37.81 10.02
CA PHE A 313 -19.04 38.18 8.62
C PHE A 313 -20.36 37.67 8.03
N SER A 314 -21.07 38.57 7.37
CA SER A 314 -22.30 38.23 6.63
C SER A 314 -22.41 39.07 5.36
N LEU A 315 -23.07 38.52 4.34
CA LEU A 315 -23.43 39.25 3.15
C LEU A 315 -24.54 40.25 3.48
N SER A 316 -24.30 41.50 3.19
CA SER A 316 -25.22 42.63 3.43
C SER A 316 -25.37 43.48 2.20
N ALA A 317 -26.38 44.35 2.17
CA ALA A 317 -26.55 45.34 1.08
C ALA A 317 -25.33 46.29 0.96
N ALA A 318 -24.62 46.56 2.05
CA ALA A 318 -23.45 47.44 2.06
C ALA A 318 -22.24 46.81 1.35
N ASN A 319 -21.97 45.52 1.52
CA ASN A 319 -20.79 44.82 0.96
C ASN A 319 -21.07 44.04 -0.34
N ALA A 320 -22.34 43.90 -0.74
CA ALA A 320 -22.78 43.11 -1.89
C ALA A 320 -22.11 43.49 -3.22
N ALA A 321 -22.05 44.78 -3.54
CA ALA A 321 -21.48 45.30 -4.78
C ALA A 321 -19.96 45.07 -4.83
N SER A 322 -19.27 45.31 -3.72
CA SER A 322 -17.82 45.08 -3.59
C SER A 322 -17.49 43.61 -3.67
N LEU A 323 -18.28 42.76 -3.02
CA LEU A 323 -18.11 41.32 -3.11
C LEU A 323 -18.29 40.76 -4.52
N ALA A 324 -19.34 41.22 -5.24
CA ALA A 324 -19.54 40.89 -6.64
C ALA A 324 -18.34 41.30 -7.50
N THR A 325 -17.74 42.47 -7.21
CA THR A 325 -16.53 42.91 -7.89
C THR A 325 -15.32 42.03 -7.57
N VAL A 326 -15.11 41.65 -6.32
CA VAL A 326 -14.02 40.77 -5.90
C VAL A 326 -14.10 39.43 -6.64
N VAL A 327 -15.23 38.71 -6.57
CA VAL A 327 -15.34 37.38 -7.18
C VAL A 327 -15.22 37.39 -8.70
N ARG A 328 -15.70 38.44 -9.37
CA ARG A 328 -15.53 38.67 -10.81
C ARG A 328 -14.07 38.87 -11.19
N ARG A 329 -13.33 39.72 -10.45
CA ARG A 329 -11.88 39.91 -10.68
C ARG A 329 -11.03 38.70 -10.44
N LEU A 330 -11.50 37.83 -9.57
CA LEU A 330 -10.85 36.53 -9.32
C LEU A 330 -11.32 35.45 -10.32
N ASP A 331 -12.02 35.81 -11.37
CA ASP A 331 -12.52 34.94 -12.46
C ASP A 331 -13.26 33.69 -11.96
N GLY A 332 -13.83 33.71 -10.75
CA GLY A 332 -14.46 32.55 -10.16
C GLY A 332 -13.51 31.40 -9.84
N ILE A 333 -12.21 31.66 -9.76
CA ILE A 333 -11.20 30.65 -9.44
C ILE A 333 -11.26 30.31 -7.94
N PRO A 334 -11.62 29.08 -7.53
CA PRO A 334 -11.84 28.73 -6.12
C PRO A 334 -10.69 29.11 -5.20
N LEU A 335 -9.45 28.75 -5.54
CA LEU A 335 -8.28 29.04 -4.72
C LEU A 335 -8.06 30.56 -4.54
N ALA A 336 -8.25 31.34 -5.61
CA ALA A 336 -8.11 32.78 -5.53
C ALA A 336 -9.20 33.42 -4.62
N ILE A 337 -10.42 32.88 -4.67
CA ILE A 337 -11.54 33.32 -3.81
C ILE A 337 -11.25 32.96 -2.34
N GLU A 338 -10.77 31.78 -2.05
CA GLU A 338 -10.42 31.35 -0.68
C GLU A 338 -9.31 32.23 -0.08
N LEU A 339 -8.27 32.53 -0.88
CA LEU A 339 -7.20 33.45 -0.48
C LEU A 339 -7.70 34.85 -0.19
N ALA A 340 -8.65 35.37 -0.97
CA ALA A 340 -9.25 36.69 -0.76
C ALA A 340 -10.19 36.68 0.45
N ALA A 341 -11.01 35.65 0.62
CA ALA A 341 -11.93 35.50 1.74
C ALA A 341 -11.22 35.45 3.09
N ALA A 342 -10.04 34.77 3.16
CA ALA A 342 -9.24 34.73 4.38
C ALA A 342 -8.75 36.14 4.86
N ARG A 343 -8.80 37.16 4.01
CA ARG A 343 -8.37 38.51 4.34
C ARG A 343 -9.43 39.39 4.98
N VAL A 344 -10.69 38.94 5.08
CA VAL A 344 -11.77 39.70 5.71
C VAL A 344 -11.50 40.03 7.18
N THR A 345 -10.61 39.28 7.82
CA THR A 345 -10.17 39.52 9.21
C THR A 345 -9.36 40.81 9.40
N VAL A 346 -8.73 41.29 8.34
CA VAL A 346 -7.83 42.47 8.37
C VAL A 346 -8.29 43.57 7.43
N LEU A 347 -9.11 43.27 6.43
CA LEU A 347 -9.56 44.21 5.39
C LEU A 347 -11.07 44.10 5.18
N SER A 348 -11.74 45.21 4.94
CA SER A 348 -13.12 45.15 4.48
C SER A 348 -13.20 44.67 3.02
N VAL A 349 -14.39 44.22 2.60
CA VAL A 349 -14.59 43.72 1.21
C VAL A 349 -14.31 44.82 0.18
N GLU A 350 -14.63 46.08 0.52
CA GLU A 350 -14.36 47.26 -0.30
C GLU A 350 -12.85 47.49 -0.47
N GLN A 351 -12.10 47.34 0.64
CA GLN A 351 -10.63 47.44 0.62
C GLN A 351 -9.98 46.31 -0.17
N ILE A 352 -10.54 45.10 -0.10
CA ILE A 352 -10.09 43.96 -0.92
C ILE A 352 -10.33 44.25 -2.39
N ALA A 353 -11.54 44.74 -2.75
CA ALA A 353 -11.88 45.13 -4.13
C ALA A 353 -10.91 46.20 -4.68
N ALA A 354 -10.70 47.28 -3.94
CA ALA A 354 -9.81 48.37 -4.35
C ALA A 354 -8.36 47.90 -4.58
N ARG A 355 -7.82 47.08 -3.67
CA ARG A 355 -6.45 46.56 -3.79
C ARG A 355 -6.25 45.55 -4.92
N LEU A 356 -7.28 44.79 -5.24
CA LEU A 356 -7.25 43.93 -6.44
C LEU A 356 -7.21 44.76 -7.71
N ASP A 357 -7.91 45.94 -7.73
CA ASP A 357 -7.91 46.86 -8.84
C ASP A 357 -6.53 47.41 -9.20
N ASP A 358 -5.80 47.89 -8.22
CA ASP A 358 -4.49 48.51 -8.43
C ASP A 358 -3.48 47.49 -8.98
N ARG A 359 -3.56 46.25 -8.58
CA ARG A 359 -2.62 45.22 -9.00
C ARG A 359 -2.90 44.63 -10.37
N PHE A 360 -4.18 44.43 -10.72
CA PHE A 360 -4.52 43.96 -12.06
C PHE A 360 -4.15 45.02 -13.13
N ARG A 361 -4.18 46.30 -12.78
CA ARG A 361 -3.68 47.40 -13.65
C ARG A 361 -2.16 47.31 -13.86
N LEU A 362 -1.39 46.97 -12.82
CA LEU A 362 0.06 46.85 -12.90
C LEU A 362 0.52 45.60 -13.70
N LEU A 363 -0.24 44.52 -13.67
CA LEU A 363 0.08 43.26 -14.35
C LEU A 363 -0.35 43.21 -15.82
N THR A 364 -1.29 44.02 -16.26
CA THR A 364 -1.68 44.14 -17.67
C THR A 364 -0.63 44.82 -18.54
N GLY A 365 0.43 45.43 -17.95
CA GLY A 365 1.56 46.04 -18.63
C GLY A 365 2.72 45.09 -19.03
N GLY A 366 2.71 43.81 -18.60
CA GLY A 366 3.80 42.86 -18.85
C GLY A 366 3.32 41.59 -19.54
N SER A 367 4.08 41.13 -20.52
CA SER A 367 4.01 39.89 -21.29
C SER A 367 2.63 39.35 -21.69
N ARG A 368 2.32 39.43 -22.98
CA ARG A 368 1.06 38.99 -23.61
C ARG A 368 0.89 37.51 -23.86
N THR A 369 1.71 36.64 -23.29
CA THR A 369 1.79 35.19 -23.68
C THR A 369 1.13 34.22 -22.72
N GLY A 370 0.65 34.63 -21.53
CA GLY A 370 -0.04 33.75 -20.57
C GLY A 370 -1.58 33.82 -20.70
N LEU A 371 -2.26 32.69 -20.47
CA LEU A 371 -3.72 32.66 -20.40
C LEU A 371 -4.21 33.59 -19.26
N PRO A 372 -5.27 34.43 -19.45
CA PRO A 372 -5.73 35.41 -18.46
C PRO A 372 -5.94 34.84 -17.04
N ARG A 373 -6.46 33.61 -16.93
CA ARG A 373 -6.73 32.96 -15.64
C ARG A 373 -5.47 32.58 -14.87
N HIS A 374 -4.35 32.24 -15.55
CA HIS A 374 -3.06 32.00 -14.87
C HIS A 374 -2.50 33.29 -14.29
N GLN A 375 -2.67 34.40 -14.98
CA GLN A 375 -2.25 35.70 -14.48
C GLN A 375 -3.06 36.11 -13.26
N THR A 376 -4.38 35.86 -13.26
CA THR A 376 -5.27 36.15 -12.13
C THR A 376 -4.88 35.37 -10.88
N LEU A 377 -4.63 34.06 -10.99
CA LEU A 377 -4.21 33.23 -9.85
C LEU A 377 -2.84 33.65 -9.33
N ARG A 378 -1.88 33.90 -10.22
CA ARG A 378 -0.53 34.35 -9.83
C ARG A 378 -0.62 35.69 -9.10
N ALA A 379 -1.44 36.65 -9.61
CA ALA A 379 -1.66 37.90 -8.96
C ALA A 379 -2.27 37.79 -7.55
N ALA A 380 -3.22 36.86 -7.38
CA ALA A 380 -3.84 36.61 -6.08
C ALA A 380 -2.82 35.98 -5.09
N LEU A 381 -1.94 35.06 -5.56
CA LEU A 381 -0.87 34.49 -4.76
C LEU A 381 0.18 35.54 -4.38
N ASP A 382 0.67 36.34 -5.34
CA ASP A 382 1.61 37.45 -5.09
C ASP A 382 1.04 38.45 -4.10
N TRP A 383 -0.25 38.80 -4.23
CA TRP A 383 -0.92 39.68 -3.28
C TRP A 383 -0.98 39.08 -1.88
N SER A 384 -1.41 37.82 -1.76
CA SER A 384 -1.46 37.12 -0.49
C SER A 384 -0.09 37.01 0.17
N TYR A 385 0.95 36.72 -0.62
CA TYR A 385 2.32 36.61 -0.15
C TYR A 385 2.90 37.96 0.33
N GLN A 386 2.62 39.08 -0.35
CA GLN A 386 3.10 40.40 0.07
C GLN A 386 2.41 40.94 1.34
N LEU A 387 1.24 40.39 1.70
CA LEU A 387 0.59 40.70 2.98
C LEU A 387 1.12 39.91 4.16
N LEU A 388 2.08 39.00 3.91
CA LEU A 388 2.78 38.28 4.93
C LEU A 388 3.87 39.15 5.57
N THR A 389 4.13 38.94 6.85
CA THR A 389 5.33 39.43 7.52
C THR A 389 6.60 38.83 6.92
N ALA A 390 7.75 39.43 7.13
CA ALA A 390 9.03 38.88 6.63
C ALA A 390 9.28 37.44 7.15
N THR A 391 8.94 37.14 8.41
CA THR A 391 9.07 35.83 9.00
C THR A 391 8.13 34.82 8.33
N GLU A 392 6.89 35.19 8.07
CA GLU A 392 5.92 34.35 7.36
C GLU A 392 6.33 34.07 5.92
N GLN A 393 6.84 35.10 5.22
CA GLN A 393 7.36 34.93 3.86
C GLN A 393 8.52 33.95 3.81
N LEU A 394 9.47 34.08 4.74
CA LEU A 394 10.62 33.18 4.87
C LEU A 394 10.18 31.75 5.16
N ALA A 395 9.20 31.56 6.06
CA ALA A 395 8.65 30.25 6.36
C ALA A 395 7.97 29.63 5.13
N VAL A 396 7.11 30.36 4.43
CA VAL A 396 6.44 29.89 3.20
C VAL A 396 7.46 29.47 2.15
N GLN A 397 8.55 30.26 1.97
CA GLN A 397 9.64 29.93 1.07
C GLN A 397 10.30 28.59 1.49
N ARG A 398 10.78 28.50 2.72
CA ARG A 398 11.55 27.35 3.22
C ARG A 398 10.71 26.07 3.27
N LEU A 399 9.44 26.15 3.68
CA LEU A 399 8.53 25.01 3.72
C LEU A 399 8.20 24.45 2.32
N SER A 400 8.47 25.19 1.25
CA SER A 400 8.20 24.73 -0.11
C SER A 400 9.08 23.56 -0.57
N VAL A 401 10.16 23.24 0.17
CA VAL A 401 11.03 22.09 -0.11
C VAL A 401 10.40 20.75 0.26
N PHE A 402 9.36 20.77 1.12
CA PHE A 402 8.66 19.54 1.48
C PHE A 402 7.85 18.99 0.32
N ALA A 403 7.90 17.68 0.16
CA ALA A 403 7.07 16.90 -0.71
C ALA A 403 6.05 16.10 0.13
N GLY A 404 4.76 16.17 -0.19
CA GLY A 404 3.72 15.41 0.53
C GLY A 404 3.28 15.97 1.90
N GLY A 405 3.90 17.01 2.41
CA GLY A 405 3.53 17.65 3.69
C GLY A 405 4.60 17.50 4.78
N TRP A 406 4.31 18.02 5.99
CA TRP A 406 5.28 18.07 7.10
C TRP A 406 4.59 18.10 8.46
N THR A 407 5.34 17.73 9.50
CA THR A 407 4.96 17.91 10.92
C THR A 407 5.46 19.26 11.44
N LEU A 408 4.97 19.67 12.62
CA LEU A 408 5.46 20.90 13.26
C LEU A 408 6.96 20.82 13.56
N GLU A 409 7.44 19.64 13.96
CA GLU A 409 8.85 19.36 14.23
C GLU A 409 9.70 19.54 12.98
N ALA A 410 9.28 18.94 11.85
CA ALA A 410 9.96 19.07 10.56
C ALA A 410 10.01 20.52 10.08
N ALA A 411 8.89 21.27 10.24
CA ALA A 411 8.85 22.70 9.96
C ALA A 411 9.88 23.48 10.75
N GLY A 412 9.99 23.20 12.06
CA GLY A 412 11.00 23.82 12.95
C GLY A 412 12.42 23.53 12.48
N ALA A 413 12.72 22.30 12.10
CA ALA A 413 14.04 21.88 11.63
C ALA A 413 14.44 22.58 10.32
N VAL A 414 13.51 22.72 9.38
CA VAL A 414 13.79 23.33 8.06
C VAL A 414 13.77 24.86 8.12
N CYS A 415 12.88 25.45 8.91
CA CYS A 415 12.81 26.91 9.10
C CYS A 415 13.86 27.42 10.10
N GLY A 416 14.40 26.55 10.97
CA GLY A 416 15.35 26.90 12.03
C GLY A 416 16.61 27.61 11.50
N ASN A 417 17.16 28.49 12.32
CA ASN A 417 18.19 29.51 12.28
C ASN A 417 17.68 30.95 12.25
N ALA A 418 16.36 31.17 12.28
CA ALA A 418 15.79 32.54 12.37
C ALA A 418 15.41 32.93 13.82
N GLY A 419 15.87 32.14 14.83
CA GLY A 419 15.47 32.38 16.23
C GLY A 419 14.04 31.95 16.55
N ILE A 420 13.41 31.17 15.68
CA ILE A 420 12.01 30.71 15.83
C ILE A 420 12.02 29.47 16.75
N ASP A 421 11.46 29.60 17.93
CA ASP A 421 11.28 28.49 18.86
C ASP A 421 10.03 27.65 18.49
N GLY A 422 9.82 26.53 19.20
CA GLY A 422 8.70 25.62 18.91
C GLY A 422 7.32 26.27 19.08
N PHE A 423 7.16 27.20 20.00
CA PHE A 423 5.91 27.91 20.23
C PHE A 423 5.65 28.99 19.13
N GLU A 424 6.70 29.67 18.72
CA GLU A 424 6.62 30.61 17.60
C GLU A 424 6.32 29.89 16.29
N MET A 425 6.87 28.67 16.09
CA MET A 425 6.55 27.86 14.91
C MET A 425 5.09 27.44 14.88
N LEU A 426 4.52 27.05 16.03
CA LEU A 426 3.10 26.71 16.12
C LEU A 426 2.22 27.91 15.74
N ASN A 427 2.54 29.09 16.30
CA ASN A 427 1.81 30.31 15.94
C ASN A 427 1.94 30.66 14.46
N LEU A 428 3.13 30.48 13.89
CA LEU A 428 3.38 30.73 12.50
C LEU A 428 2.57 29.79 11.60
N MET A 429 2.53 28.49 11.92
CA MET A 429 1.69 27.52 11.20
C MET A 429 0.20 27.88 11.32
N ALA A 430 -0.27 28.21 12.51
CA ALA A 430 -1.66 28.64 12.72
C ALA A 430 -2.01 29.87 11.87
N GLN A 431 -1.10 30.86 11.78
CA GLN A 431 -1.30 32.05 10.94
C GLN A 431 -1.34 31.67 9.43
N LEU A 432 -0.46 30.79 8.97
CA LEU A 432 -0.44 30.38 7.56
C LEU A 432 -1.67 29.55 7.19
N VAL A 433 -2.16 28.70 8.10
CA VAL A 433 -3.43 27.97 7.93
C VAL A 433 -4.60 28.95 7.88
N PHE A 434 -4.66 29.87 8.83
CA PHE A 434 -5.70 30.91 8.87
C PHE A 434 -5.73 31.76 7.59
N LYS A 435 -4.55 32.04 7.00
CA LYS A 435 -4.41 32.78 5.73
C LYS A 435 -4.67 31.91 4.50
N SER A 436 -5.13 30.67 4.66
CA SER A 436 -5.41 29.69 3.59
C SER A 436 -4.22 29.38 2.65
N LEU A 437 -3.01 29.58 3.13
CA LEU A 437 -1.80 29.23 2.38
C LEU A 437 -1.34 27.81 2.69
N VAL A 438 -1.56 27.33 3.92
CA VAL A 438 -1.24 25.99 4.39
C VAL A 438 -2.53 25.25 4.71
N LEU A 439 -2.63 24.00 4.35
CA LEU A 439 -3.69 23.10 4.78
C LEU A 439 -3.20 22.31 5.99
N MET A 440 -4.11 22.03 6.90
CA MET A 440 -3.88 21.19 8.07
C MET A 440 -4.73 19.93 7.90
N ASP A 441 -4.11 18.77 8.00
CA ASP A 441 -4.76 17.46 7.98
C ASP A 441 -4.51 16.77 9.33
N GLU A 442 -5.54 16.16 9.90
CA GLU A 442 -5.44 15.35 11.10
C GLU A 442 -5.55 13.87 10.70
N THR A 443 -4.46 13.14 10.82
CA THR A 443 -4.41 11.73 10.45
C THR A 443 -3.93 10.92 11.65
N ARG A 444 -4.75 9.97 12.13
CA ARG A 444 -4.43 9.07 13.26
C ARG A 444 -3.99 9.77 14.56
N GLY A 445 -4.46 11.00 14.79
CA GLY A 445 -4.12 11.79 16.00
C GLY A 445 -2.91 12.70 15.83
N ASP A 446 -2.19 12.63 14.73
CA ASP A 446 -1.09 13.54 14.41
C ASP A 446 -1.56 14.65 13.47
N VAL A 447 -1.13 15.88 13.77
CA VAL A 447 -1.40 17.05 12.95
C VAL A 447 -0.31 17.20 11.90
N ARG A 448 -0.71 17.19 10.63
CA ARG A 448 0.20 17.42 9.50
C ARG A 448 -0.21 18.66 8.72
N TYR A 449 0.78 19.31 8.15
CA TYR A 449 0.60 20.50 7.33
C TYR A 449 1.03 20.19 5.90
N ARG A 450 0.36 20.82 4.92
CA ARG A 450 0.77 20.72 3.51
C ARG A 450 0.40 21.97 2.73
N PHE A 451 1.12 22.20 1.65
CA PHE A 451 0.71 23.17 0.66
C PHE A 451 -0.25 22.55 -0.37
N LEU A 452 -1.13 23.36 -0.93
CA LEU A 452 -1.65 23.06 -2.27
C LEU A 452 -0.50 23.16 -3.27
N GLU A 453 -0.43 22.26 -4.25
CA GLU A 453 0.70 22.20 -5.18
C GLU A 453 0.98 23.55 -5.89
N THR A 454 -0.06 24.27 -6.28
CA THR A 454 0.07 25.60 -6.88
C THR A 454 0.74 26.61 -5.93
N VAL A 455 0.44 26.53 -4.63
CA VAL A 455 1.06 27.38 -3.59
C VAL A 455 2.52 26.96 -3.38
N ARG A 456 2.78 25.66 -3.33
CA ARG A 456 4.12 25.09 -3.17
C ARG A 456 5.04 25.53 -4.32
N GLN A 457 4.59 25.42 -5.58
CA GLN A 457 5.34 25.86 -6.75
C GLN A 457 5.64 27.35 -6.72
N PHE A 458 4.66 28.16 -6.35
CA PHE A 458 4.86 29.61 -6.18
C PHE A 458 5.86 29.93 -5.07
N ALA A 459 5.72 29.28 -3.91
CA ALA A 459 6.61 29.48 -2.77
C ALA A 459 8.06 29.03 -3.09
N PHE A 460 8.20 27.91 -3.82
CA PHE A 460 9.49 27.41 -4.27
C PHE A 460 10.18 28.36 -5.27
N GLN A 461 9.40 28.96 -6.18
CA GLN A 461 9.94 30.01 -7.05
C GLN A 461 10.47 31.20 -6.23
N LYS A 462 9.73 31.61 -5.18
CA LYS A 462 10.20 32.68 -4.27
C LYS A 462 11.46 32.28 -3.49
N LEU A 463 11.55 31.03 -3.08
CA LEU A 463 12.77 30.47 -2.46
C LEU A 463 13.99 30.51 -3.42
N GLN A 464 13.79 30.19 -4.69
CA GLN A 464 14.83 30.32 -5.70
C GLN A 464 15.25 31.77 -5.93
N GLU A 465 14.27 32.68 -6.02
CA GLU A 465 14.52 34.11 -6.16
C GLU A 465 15.32 34.71 -4.97
N SER A 466 15.15 34.15 -3.76
CA SER A 466 15.90 34.58 -2.56
C SER A 466 17.33 34.01 -2.47
N GLY A 467 17.67 33.00 -3.26
CA GLY A 467 18.98 32.29 -3.21
C GLY A 467 19.15 31.33 -2.03
N GLU A 468 18.11 31.07 -1.22
CA GLU A 468 18.16 30.17 -0.05
C GLU A 468 17.80 28.70 -0.35
N ALA A 469 17.57 28.36 -1.62
CA ALA A 469 17.05 27.05 -2.01
C ALA A 469 17.95 25.90 -1.56
N ASP A 470 19.26 26.00 -1.75
CA ASP A 470 20.20 24.94 -1.39
C ASP A 470 20.32 24.78 0.12
N ALA A 471 20.33 25.89 0.88
CA ALA A 471 20.37 25.86 2.33
C ALA A 471 19.09 25.24 2.94
N ALA A 472 17.92 25.49 2.35
CA ALA A 472 16.67 24.90 2.78
C ALA A 472 16.63 23.40 2.46
N ARG A 473 17.08 22.98 1.29
CA ARG A 473 17.21 21.58 0.90
C ARG A 473 18.20 20.83 1.78
N ASP A 474 19.31 21.45 2.15
CA ASP A 474 20.31 20.87 3.05
C ASP A 474 19.72 20.58 4.44
N ARG A 475 18.96 21.53 5.02
CA ARG A 475 18.27 21.32 6.29
C ARG A 475 17.21 20.23 6.20
N HIS A 476 16.45 20.20 5.11
CA HIS A 476 15.45 19.16 4.84
C HIS A 476 16.11 17.78 4.76
N ARG A 477 17.19 17.64 3.99
CA ARG A 477 17.93 16.38 3.86
C ARG A 477 18.47 15.91 5.21
N LYS A 478 19.10 16.79 5.99
CA LYS A 478 19.65 16.46 7.31
C LYS A 478 18.59 15.99 8.29
N TYR A 479 17.42 16.62 8.27
CA TYR A 479 16.30 16.20 9.11
C TYR A 479 15.82 14.79 8.74
N PHE A 480 15.58 14.53 7.47
CA PHE A 480 15.09 13.21 7.03
C PHE A 480 16.16 12.13 7.10
N LEU A 481 17.44 12.46 6.98
CA LEU A 481 18.54 11.55 7.30
C LEU A 481 18.47 11.14 8.77
N ALA A 482 18.33 12.09 9.68
CA ALA A 482 18.21 11.79 11.11
C ALA A 482 16.97 10.92 11.43
N VAL A 483 15.82 11.19 10.77
CA VAL A 483 14.61 10.36 10.90
C VAL A 483 14.87 8.92 10.43
N ALA A 484 15.54 8.74 9.30
CA ALA A 484 15.83 7.41 8.76
C ALA A 484 16.83 6.64 9.64
N GLU A 485 17.85 7.32 10.18
CA GLU A 485 18.83 6.72 11.11
C GLU A 485 18.18 6.34 12.45
N GLN A 486 17.27 7.16 12.98
CA GLN A 486 16.47 6.78 14.15
C GLN A 486 15.55 5.57 13.88
N ALA A 487 14.95 5.52 12.70
CA ALA A 487 14.09 4.43 12.31
C ALA A 487 14.83 3.09 12.18
N LYS A 488 16.08 3.10 11.67
CA LYS A 488 16.85 1.89 11.34
C LYS A 488 16.86 0.83 12.44
N PRO A 489 17.20 1.12 13.71
CA PRO A 489 17.15 0.13 14.79
C PRO A 489 15.72 -0.27 15.17
N GLN A 490 14.73 0.58 14.96
CA GLN A 490 13.33 0.35 15.33
C GLN A 490 12.56 -0.49 14.30
N LEU A 491 13.11 -0.65 13.10
CA LEU A 491 12.54 -1.52 12.07
C LEU A 491 12.67 -3.03 12.39
N THR A 492 13.16 -3.37 13.58
CA THR A 492 13.20 -4.72 14.16
C THR A 492 12.64 -4.66 15.58
N GLY A 493 11.71 -5.51 15.93
CA GLY A 493 11.10 -5.55 17.27
C GLY A 493 9.68 -4.98 17.36
N SER A 494 9.20 -4.69 18.55
CA SER A 494 7.81 -4.31 18.86
C SER A 494 7.34 -3.00 18.23
N SER A 495 8.24 -2.05 17.98
CA SER A 495 7.93 -0.74 17.37
C SER A 495 7.99 -0.75 15.83
N GLN A 496 8.19 -1.91 15.20
CA GLN A 496 8.42 -2.02 13.76
C GLN A 496 7.28 -1.39 12.94
N GLU A 497 6.04 -1.70 13.26
CA GLU A 497 4.89 -1.25 12.46
C GLU A 497 4.70 0.27 12.56
N GLU A 498 4.84 0.84 13.77
CA GLU A 498 4.76 2.28 13.98
C GLU A 498 5.79 3.04 13.14
N TRP A 499 7.06 2.58 13.13
CA TRP A 499 8.12 3.22 12.36
C TRP A 499 7.99 3.00 10.85
N LEU A 500 7.48 1.82 10.44
CA LEU A 500 7.15 1.59 9.03
C LEU A 500 6.05 2.53 8.54
N ASP A 501 4.99 2.75 9.32
CA ASP A 501 3.90 3.68 9.00
C ASP A 501 4.39 5.14 8.98
N ARG A 502 5.29 5.50 9.91
CA ARG A 502 5.91 6.82 9.93
C ARG A 502 6.77 7.06 8.68
N LEU A 503 7.63 6.11 8.31
CA LEU A 503 8.44 6.22 7.09
C LEU A 503 7.60 6.22 5.82
N GLU A 504 6.51 5.46 5.79
CA GLU A 504 5.53 5.47 4.68
C GLU A 504 4.92 6.85 4.50
N THR A 505 4.51 7.48 5.60
CA THR A 505 3.94 8.83 5.61
C THR A 505 4.93 9.87 5.12
N GLU A 506 6.23 9.69 5.40
CA GLU A 506 7.31 10.58 4.99
C GLU A 506 8.01 10.18 3.68
N ASN A 507 7.52 9.17 2.98
CA ASN A 507 8.22 8.58 1.84
C ASN A 507 8.55 9.59 0.73
N ASP A 508 7.64 10.53 0.44
CA ASP A 508 7.88 11.58 -0.55
C ASP A 508 8.97 12.56 -0.11
N ASN A 509 9.03 12.89 1.19
CA ASN A 509 10.09 13.70 1.75
C ASN A 509 11.44 12.98 1.75
N LEU A 510 11.44 11.66 2.04
CA LEU A 510 12.66 10.84 1.97
C LEU A 510 13.18 10.73 0.54
N ARG A 511 12.30 10.60 -0.45
CA ARG A 511 12.67 10.67 -1.88
C ARG A 511 13.30 12.01 -2.24
N ALA A 512 12.66 13.12 -1.84
CA ALA A 512 13.20 14.47 -2.09
C ALA A 512 14.56 14.70 -1.39
N ALA A 513 14.74 14.16 -0.19
CA ALA A 513 16.01 14.20 0.53
C ALA A 513 17.11 13.41 -0.19
N LEU A 514 16.80 12.21 -0.70
CA LEU A 514 17.73 11.43 -1.53
C LEU A 514 18.10 12.18 -2.81
N GLU A 515 17.14 12.75 -3.53
CA GLU A 515 17.38 13.50 -4.76
C GLU A 515 18.27 14.72 -4.51
N SER A 516 18.10 15.39 -3.36
CA SER A 516 18.98 16.53 -2.98
C SER A 516 20.42 16.12 -2.66
N SER A 517 20.69 14.82 -2.46
CA SER A 517 22.04 14.28 -2.22
C SER A 517 22.87 14.08 -3.49
N ALA A 518 22.34 14.41 -4.67
CA ALA A 518 22.98 14.21 -5.97
C ALA A 518 24.30 15.00 -6.14
N SER A 519 24.52 16.04 -5.35
CA SER A 519 25.78 16.81 -5.41
C SER A 519 26.91 16.03 -4.72
N THR A 520 28.15 16.14 -5.26
CA THR A 520 29.34 15.48 -4.71
C THR A 520 29.64 15.83 -3.25
N LEU A 521 29.19 17.00 -2.78
CA LEU A 521 29.36 17.44 -1.38
C LEU A 521 28.44 16.69 -0.40
N ASN A 522 27.41 16.02 -0.89
CA ASN A 522 26.36 15.40 -0.06
C ASN A 522 26.18 13.89 -0.34
N ALA A 523 27.10 13.29 -1.09
CA ALA A 523 26.98 11.89 -1.53
C ALA A 523 27.00 10.90 -0.34
N GLU A 524 27.79 11.18 0.70
CA GLU A 524 27.83 10.35 1.92
C GLU A 524 26.48 10.38 2.67
N ASP A 525 25.83 11.54 2.77
CA ASP A 525 24.48 11.63 3.34
C ASP A 525 23.47 10.81 2.53
N GLY A 526 23.62 10.79 1.21
CA GLY A 526 22.79 9.94 0.32
C GLY A 526 22.98 8.45 0.58
N LEU A 527 24.22 8.00 0.79
CA LEU A 527 24.53 6.61 1.16
C LEU A 527 23.93 6.24 2.52
N ARG A 528 24.13 7.09 3.53
CA ARG A 528 23.60 6.88 4.88
C ARG A 528 22.07 6.79 4.86
N LEU A 529 21.43 7.71 4.13
CA LEU A 529 19.98 7.73 3.99
C LEU A 529 19.47 6.47 3.29
N ALA A 530 20.03 6.13 2.12
CA ALA A 530 19.64 4.95 1.35
C ALA A 530 19.87 3.64 2.14
N GLY A 531 21.04 3.51 2.78
CA GLY A 531 21.36 2.34 3.62
C GLY A 531 20.43 2.19 4.82
N SER A 532 19.98 3.30 5.43
CA SER A 532 19.04 3.29 6.56
C SER A 532 17.62 2.88 6.12
N LEU A 533 17.23 3.17 4.89
CA LEU A 533 15.91 2.85 4.33
C LEU A 533 15.82 1.43 3.74
N ALA A 534 16.90 0.70 3.60
CA ALA A 534 16.94 -0.60 2.93
C ALA A 534 15.91 -1.59 3.51
N ARG A 535 15.79 -1.65 4.85
CA ARG A 535 14.81 -2.53 5.50
C ARG A 535 13.36 -2.05 5.32
N PHE A 536 13.14 -0.75 5.35
CA PHE A 536 11.83 -0.17 5.04
C PHE A 536 11.37 -0.58 3.64
N TRP A 537 12.22 -0.43 2.63
CA TRP A 537 11.92 -0.86 1.26
C TRP A 537 11.67 -2.37 1.16
N SER A 538 12.49 -3.16 1.88
CA SER A 538 12.35 -4.61 1.94
C SER A 538 10.99 -5.05 2.49
N VAL A 539 10.54 -4.44 3.60
CA VAL A 539 9.31 -4.84 4.30
C VAL A 539 8.06 -4.28 3.63
N ARG A 540 8.11 -3.03 3.15
CA ARG A 540 6.96 -2.38 2.47
C ARG A 540 6.82 -2.76 1.00
N GLY A 541 7.79 -3.49 0.42
CA GLY A 541 7.70 -3.99 -0.96
C GLY A 541 8.19 -2.99 -2.01
N TYR A 542 8.91 -1.94 -1.64
CA TYR A 542 9.59 -1.02 -2.58
C TYR A 542 10.91 -1.58 -3.12
N ILE A 543 10.92 -2.87 -3.50
CA ILE A 543 12.15 -3.61 -3.79
C ILE A 543 12.94 -3.01 -4.95
N ARG A 544 12.25 -2.73 -6.05
CA ARG A 544 12.88 -2.16 -7.25
C ARG A 544 13.36 -0.74 -7.00
N GLU A 545 12.51 0.13 -6.46
CA GLU A 545 12.86 1.50 -6.13
C GLU A 545 14.06 1.53 -5.20
N GLY A 546 14.04 0.71 -4.13
CA GLY A 546 15.15 0.61 -3.18
C GLY A 546 16.46 0.20 -3.86
N ARG A 547 16.43 -0.81 -4.76
CA ARG A 547 17.62 -1.22 -5.53
C ARG A 547 18.15 -0.09 -6.41
N GLU A 548 17.27 0.57 -7.14
CA GLU A 548 17.65 1.67 -8.04
C GLU A 548 18.24 2.84 -7.24
N ARG A 549 17.64 3.24 -6.11
CA ARG A 549 18.13 4.31 -5.24
C ARG A 549 19.45 3.93 -4.55
N LEU A 550 19.62 2.70 -4.08
CA LEU A 550 20.89 2.21 -3.51
C LEU A 550 22.01 2.17 -4.57
N ALA A 551 21.72 1.62 -5.75
CA ALA A 551 22.69 1.57 -6.85
C ALA A 551 23.11 2.98 -7.29
N TRP A 552 22.13 3.91 -7.36
CA TRP A 552 22.40 5.31 -7.65
C TRP A 552 23.28 5.95 -6.56
N ALA A 553 22.95 5.81 -5.28
CA ALA A 553 23.74 6.36 -4.17
C ALA A 553 25.18 5.80 -4.16
N LEU A 554 25.33 4.50 -4.37
CA LEU A 554 26.65 3.85 -4.52
C LEU A 554 27.46 4.37 -5.71
N SER A 555 26.78 4.80 -6.79
CA SER A 555 27.43 5.35 -7.97
C SER A 555 28.03 6.75 -7.76
N LEU A 556 27.47 7.53 -6.81
CA LEU A 556 27.94 8.88 -6.48
C LEU A 556 29.31 8.88 -5.78
N VAL A 557 29.65 7.79 -5.07
CA VAL A 557 30.83 7.67 -4.18
C VAL A 557 31.83 6.64 -4.73
N ARG A 558 32.06 6.63 -6.04
CA ARG A 558 33.01 5.70 -6.66
C ARG A 558 34.44 6.08 -6.33
N GLY A 559 35.21 5.12 -5.79
CA GLY A 559 36.67 5.27 -5.54
C GLY A 559 37.01 5.94 -4.20
N GLU A 560 36.08 6.23 -3.34
CA GLU A 560 36.34 6.71 -1.98
C GLU A 560 36.74 5.57 -1.02
N ALA A 561 37.31 5.97 0.14
CA ALA A 561 37.70 5.02 1.18
C ALA A 561 36.53 4.17 1.70
N PRO A 562 36.79 2.95 2.20
CA PRO A 562 35.77 2.13 2.85
C PRO A 562 35.04 2.90 3.96
N SER A 563 33.72 2.94 3.91
CA SER A 563 32.89 3.57 4.93
C SER A 563 31.74 2.66 5.37
N THR A 564 31.27 2.84 6.61
CA THR A 564 30.11 2.09 7.14
C THR A 564 28.86 2.37 6.29
N ALA A 565 28.66 3.60 5.84
CA ALA A 565 27.55 3.96 4.97
C ALA A 565 27.55 3.18 3.64
N ARG A 566 28.72 3.04 3.03
CA ARG A 566 28.90 2.21 1.81
C ARG A 566 28.59 0.74 2.10
N ALA A 567 29.09 0.20 3.20
CA ALA A 567 28.85 -1.19 3.59
C ALA A 567 27.36 -1.45 3.86
N ASP A 568 26.65 -0.51 4.51
CA ASP A 568 25.22 -0.57 4.76
C ASP A 568 24.40 -0.52 3.45
N ALA A 569 24.74 0.38 2.56
CA ALA A 569 24.10 0.51 1.26
C ALA A 569 24.30 -0.75 0.39
N LEU A 570 25.50 -1.33 0.37
CA LEU A 570 25.79 -2.60 -0.31
C LEU A 570 25.02 -3.77 0.30
N TRP A 571 24.97 -3.85 1.63
CA TRP A 571 24.19 -4.87 2.32
C TRP A 571 22.71 -4.74 1.97
N GLY A 572 22.14 -3.54 2.03
CA GLY A 572 20.76 -3.26 1.64
C GLY A 572 20.47 -3.66 0.20
N ALA A 573 21.33 -3.26 -0.74
CA ALA A 573 21.23 -3.61 -2.15
C ALA A 573 21.28 -5.13 -2.36
N GLY A 574 22.15 -5.83 -1.62
CA GLY A 574 22.27 -7.30 -1.66
C GLY A 574 21.02 -8.00 -1.12
N VAL A 575 20.43 -7.51 -0.02
CA VAL A 575 19.18 -8.05 0.54
C VAL A 575 18.02 -7.87 -0.45
N LEU A 576 17.88 -6.69 -1.04
CA LEU A 576 16.83 -6.43 -2.04
C LEU A 576 17.05 -7.22 -3.34
N ALA A 577 18.30 -7.39 -3.78
CA ALA A 577 18.64 -8.24 -4.92
C ALA A 577 18.23 -9.70 -4.69
N ARG A 578 18.48 -10.25 -3.48
CA ARG A 578 18.02 -11.58 -3.11
C ARG A 578 16.51 -11.69 -3.18
N GLN A 579 15.77 -10.71 -2.67
CA GLN A 579 14.30 -10.71 -2.73
C GLN A 579 13.76 -10.66 -4.17
N GLN A 580 14.50 -10.09 -5.10
CA GLN A 580 14.16 -10.12 -6.54
C GLN A 580 14.58 -11.42 -7.24
N GLY A 581 15.25 -12.34 -6.55
CA GLY A 581 15.78 -13.57 -7.13
C GLY A 581 17.11 -13.40 -7.89
N ASP A 582 17.70 -12.19 -7.87
CA ASP A 582 19.02 -11.94 -8.46
C ASP A 582 20.13 -12.37 -7.48
N LEU A 583 20.25 -13.70 -7.28
CA LEU A 583 21.17 -14.29 -6.31
C LEU A 583 22.64 -14.00 -6.66
N SER A 584 22.94 -13.78 -7.93
CA SER A 584 24.29 -13.47 -8.40
C SER A 584 24.74 -12.08 -7.96
N ALA A 585 23.91 -11.07 -8.20
CA ALA A 585 24.17 -9.71 -7.71
C ALA A 585 24.14 -9.64 -6.18
N ALA A 586 23.19 -10.32 -5.55
CA ALA A 586 23.09 -10.39 -4.09
C ALA A 586 24.38 -10.89 -3.45
N ARG A 587 24.94 -12.01 -3.97
CA ARG A 587 26.19 -12.57 -3.49
C ARG A 587 27.36 -11.61 -3.63
N ALA A 588 27.49 -10.96 -4.78
CA ALA A 588 28.58 -10.01 -5.04
C ALA A 588 28.51 -8.79 -4.09
N LEU A 589 27.32 -8.18 -3.95
CA LEU A 589 27.08 -7.01 -3.11
C LEU A 589 27.30 -7.31 -1.62
N LEU A 590 26.81 -8.45 -1.13
CA LEU A 590 26.98 -8.86 0.26
C LEU A 590 28.44 -9.24 0.58
N ALA A 591 29.16 -9.84 -0.37
CA ALA A 591 30.58 -10.14 -0.22
C ALA A 591 31.42 -8.87 -0.16
N GLU A 592 31.13 -7.85 -1.00
CA GLU A 592 31.79 -6.54 -0.93
C GLU A 592 31.51 -5.85 0.40
N SER A 593 30.22 -5.83 0.84
CA SER A 593 29.84 -5.31 2.16
C SER A 593 30.61 -5.97 3.29
N LEU A 594 30.72 -7.31 3.30
CA LEU A 594 31.48 -8.07 4.30
C LEU A 594 32.97 -7.70 4.31
N THR A 595 33.56 -7.53 3.13
CA THR A 595 34.96 -7.13 3.00
C THR A 595 35.20 -5.76 3.66
N ILE A 596 34.37 -4.75 3.32
CA ILE A 596 34.48 -3.42 3.91
C ILE A 596 34.30 -3.46 5.42
N ARG A 597 33.31 -4.21 5.93
CA ARG A 597 33.06 -4.31 7.37
C ARG A 597 34.21 -4.96 8.14
N ARG A 598 34.85 -5.96 7.55
CA ARG A 598 36.06 -6.58 8.12
C ARG A 598 37.23 -5.60 8.15
N GLU A 599 37.44 -4.80 7.09
CA GLU A 599 38.46 -3.74 7.04
C GLU A 599 38.23 -2.64 8.08
N LEU A 600 36.95 -2.33 8.36
CA LEU A 600 36.58 -1.32 9.37
C LEU A 600 36.53 -1.87 10.81
N GLY A 601 36.65 -3.18 11.02
CA GLY A 601 36.46 -3.82 12.33
C GLY A 601 35.00 -3.79 12.81
N ASP A 602 34.01 -3.63 11.91
CA ASP A 602 32.58 -3.67 12.22
C ASP A 602 32.12 -5.13 12.34
N GLU A 603 32.35 -5.73 13.49
CA GLU A 603 31.99 -7.13 13.75
C GLU A 603 30.47 -7.37 13.69
N SER A 604 29.66 -6.46 14.22
CA SER A 604 28.19 -6.58 14.20
C SER A 604 27.66 -6.57 12.76
N GLY A 605 28.12 -5.62 11.96
CA GLY A 605 27.77 -5.58 10.56
C GLY A 605 28.29 -6.78 9.77
N ALA A 606 29.52 -7.23 10.05
CA ALA A 606 30.07 -8.44 9.42
C ALA A 606 29.21 -9.67 9.70
N ALA A 607 28.74 -9.85 10.92
CA ALA A 607 27.83 -10.95 11.27
C ALA A 607 26.51 -10.87 10.51
N ALA A 608 25.95 -9.66 10.34
CA ALA A 608 24.73 -9.45 9.57
C ALA A 608 24.95 -9.78 8.08
N ALA A 609 26.08 -9.34 7.51
CA ALA A 609 26.45 -9.63 6.12
C ALA A 609 26.69 -11.12 5.89
N LEU A 610 27.40 -11.81 6.81
CA LEU A 610 27.61 -13.26 6.78
C LEU A 610 26.29 -14.03 6.81
N ASN A 611 25.37 -13.65 7.71
CA ASN A 611 24.05 -14.27 7.78
C ASN A 611 23.26 -14.09 6.48
N SER A 612 23.26 -12.88 5.92
CA SER A 612 22.57 -12.60 4.65
C SER A 612 23.22 -13.32 3.46
N LEU A 613 24.54 -13.43 3.43
CA LEU A 613 25.28 -14.19 2.43
C LEU A 613 24.99 -15.69 2.55
N GLY A 614 24.89 -16.22 3.78
CA GLY A 614 24.51 -17.59 4.04
C GLY A 614 23.12 -17.94 3.49
N LEU A 615 22.15 -17.02 3.59
CA LEU A 615 20.84 -17.18 2.98
C LEU A 615 20.91 -17.26 1.45
N VAL A 616 21.68 -16.36 0.80
CA VAL A 616 21.87 -16.38 -0.66
C VAL A 616 22.53 -17.68 -1.12
N VAL A 617 23.59 -18.10 -0.45
CA VAL A 617 24.34 -19.32 -0.79
C VAL A 617 23.49 -20.57 -0.59
N ARG A 618 22.64 -20.59 0.46
CA ARG A 618 21.64 -21.65 0.65
C ARG A 618 20.63 -21.71 -0.51
N GLU A 619 20.11 -20.56 -0.95
CA GLU A 619 19.17 -20.47 -2.08
C GLU A 619 19.87 -20.86 -3.41
N GLN A 620 21.16 -20.63 -3.55
CA GLN A 620 21.98 -21.16 -4.65
C GLN A 620 22.25 -22.67 -4.56
N GLY A 621 21.87 -23.33 -3.46
CA GLY A 621 21.97 -24.76 -3.25
C GLY A 621 23.29 -25.22 -2.62
N ASP A 622 24.21 -24.35 -2.20
CA ASP A 622 25.43 -24.76 -1.48
C ASP A 622 25.17 -24.76 0.04
N LEU A 623 24.57 -25.85 0.50
CA LEU A 623 24.23 -26.02 1.93
C LEU A 623 25.46 -26.10 2.84
N ARG A 624 26.61 -26.53 2.32
CA ARG A 624 27.85 -26.60 3.11
C ARG A 624 28.43 -25.23 3.37
N ALA A 625 28.59 -24.44 2.32
CA ALA A 625 29.08 -23.07 2.45
C ALA A 625 28.09 -22.19 3.25
N ALA A 626 26.78 -22.36 3.06
CA ALA A 626 25.76 -21.68 3.87
C ALA A 626 25.91 -21.98 5.36
N GLY A 627 26.12 -23.24 5.72
CA GLY A 627 26.37 -23.64 7.11
C GLY A 627 27.59 -22.95 7.70
N GLN A 628 28.72 -22.94 6.99
CA GLN A 628 29.93 -22.26 7.44
C GLN A 628 29.73 -20.75 7.68
N LEU A 629 29.05 -20.06 6.75
CA LEU A 629 28.77 -18.64 6.89
C LEU A 629 27.86 -18.32 8.09
N HIS A 630 26.84 -19.14 8.32
CA HIS A 630 25.99 -18.99 9.49
C HIS A 630 26.72 -19.34 10.80
N GLU A 631 27.63 -20.34 10.82
CA GLU A 631 28.46 -20.67 12.00
C GLU A 631 29.40 -19.51 12.34
N GLU A 632 30.05 -18.90 11.35
CA GLU A 632 30.89 -17.72 11.56
C GLU A 632 30.06 -16.55 12.11
N SER A 633 28.89 -16.25 11.51
CA SER A 633 27.96 -15.23 12.01
C SER A 633 27.55 -15.50 13.45
N LEU A 634 27.20 -16.75 13.79
CA LEU A 634 26.78 -17.14 15.13
C LEU A 634 27.89 -16.93 16.16
N ALA A 635 29.12 -17.28 15.82
CA ALA A 635 30.26 -17.09 16.71
C ALA A 635 30.47 -15.60 17.06
N ILE A 636 30.41 -14.73 16.06
CA ILE A 636 30.52 -13.27 16.25
C ILE A 636 29.36 -12.74 17.10
N ARG A 637 28.12 -13.10 16.78
CA ARG A 637 26.94 -12.62 17.50
C ARG A 637 26.94 -13.05 18.97
N ARG A 638 27.36 -14.28 19.26
CA ARG A 638 27.54 -14.76 20.65
C ARG A 638 28.61 -13.95 21.40
N ALA A 639 29.73 -13.64 20.74
CA ALA A 639 30.76 -12.81 21.33
C ALA A 639 30.31 -11.38 21.65
N LEU A 640 29.39 -10.84 20.81
CA LEU A 640 28.80 -9.50 20.98
C LEU A 640 27.62 -9.47 21.96
N GLY A 641 27.05 -10.61 22.38
CA GLY A 641 25.81 -10.67 23.16
C GLY A 641 24.56 -10.26 22.38
N ASP A 642 24.57 -10.37 21.05
CA ASP A 642 23.42 -10.09 20.17
C ASP A 642 22.43 -11.28 20.21
N GLU A 643 21.62 -11.37 21.25
CA GLU A 643 20.71 -12.50 21.47
C GLU A 643 19.68 -12.66 20.32
N LEU A 644 19.11 -11.56 19.83
CA LEU A 644 18.17 -11.61 18.69
C LEU A 644 18.86 -12.16 17.44
N GLY A 645 20.04 -11.67 17.14
CA GLY A 645 20.83 -12.17 16.03
C GLY A 645 21.25 -13.62 16.20
N VAL A 646 21.61 -14.04 17.41
CA VAL A 646 21.91 -15.45 17.75
C VAL A 646 20.70 -16.31 17.40
N ALA A 647 19.49 -15.96 17.88
CA ALA A 647 18.28 -16.73 17.62
C ALA A 647 17.96 -16.85 16.12
N GLN A 648 18.07 -15.75 15.37
CA GLN A 648 17.88 -15.74 13.92
C GLN A 648 18.89 -16.64 13.19
N THR A 649 20.16 -16.59 13.61
CA THR A 649 21.24 -17.38 12.98
C THR A 649 21.10 -18.86 13.30
N LEU A 650 20.70 -19.20 14.54
CA LEU A 650 20.39 -20.56 14.96
C LEU A 650 19.25 -21.16 14.13
N ASN A 651 18.20 -20.35 13.91
CA ASN A 651 17.08 -20.78 13.07
C ASN A 651 17.53 -21.07 11.62
N ASN A 652 18.36 -20.20 11.03
CA ASN A 652 18.91 -20.43 9.69
C ASN A 652 19.81 -21.67 9.62
N LEU A 653 20.65 -21.90 10.63
CA LEU A 653 21.46 -23.12 10.76
C LEU A 653 20.61 -24.38 10.91
N GLY A 654 19.50 -24.30 11.65
CA GLY A 654 18.53 -25.36 11.79
C GLY A 654 17.90 -25.75 10.46
N LEU A 655 17.53 -24.76 9.64
CA LEU A 655 17.03 -24.99 8.29
C LEU A 655 18.09 -25.68 7.39
N VAL A 656 19.34 -25.25 7.44
CA VAL A 656 20.44 -25.91 6.70
C VAL A 656 20.63 -27.33 7.19
N ALA A 657 20.69 -27.59 8.50
CA ALA A 657 20.84 -28.89 9.08
C ALA A 657 19.70 -29.84 8.70
N ARG A 658 18.44 -29.34 8.68
CA ARG A 658 17.26 -30.11 8.24
C ARG A 658 17.40 -30.53 6.78
N ARG A 659 17.78 -29.59 5.90
CA ARG A 659 17.99 -29.87 4.46
C ARG A 659 19.15 -30.87 4.20
N GLN A 660 20.14 -30.89 5.09
CA GLN A 660 21.24 -31.89 5.08
C GLN A 660 20.84 -33.24 5.69
N GLY A 661 19.60 -33.43 6.14
CA GLY A 661 19.11 -34.64 6.80
C GLY A 661 19.58 -34.83 8.24
N ASN A 662 20.25 -33.84 8.83
CA ASN A 662 20.71 -33.89 10.24
C ASN A 662 19.61 -33.35 11.18
N TYR A 663 18.56 -34.15 11.32
CA TYR A 663 17.36 -33.73 12.09
C TYR A 663 17.64 -33.53 13.58
N ALA A 664 18.57 -34.31 14.16
CA ALA A 664 18.94 -34.17 15.58
C ALA A 664 19.64 -32.81 15.84
N ARG A 665 20.50 -32.36 14.92
CA ARG A 665 21.15 -31.08 15.01
C ARG A 665 20.11 -29.96 14.75
N ALA A 666 19.25 -30.10 13.75
CA ALA A 666 18.21 -29.15 13.42
C ALA A 666 17.28 -28.89 14.63
N ARG A 667 16.81 -29.95 15.29
CA ARG A 667 15.97 -29.87 16.50
C ARG A 667 16.65 -29.02 17.57
N ARG A 668 17.87 -29.35 17.95
CA ARG A 668 18.61 -28.60 18.99
C ARG A 668 18.78 -27.12 18.65
N LEU A 669 19.08 -26.79 17.39
CA LEU A 669 19.26 -25.41 16.94
C LEU A 669 17.95 -24.63 17.00
N HIS A 670 16.83 -25.22 16.60
CA HIS A 670 15.52 -24.59 16.67
C HIS A 670 15.01 -24.47 18.13
N GLU A 671 15.29 -25.46 19.00
CA GLU A 671 14.98 -25.41 20.44
C GLU A 671 15.76 -24.27 21.13
N GLU A 672 17.06 -24.13 20.84
CA GLU A 672 17.87 -23.01 21.37
C GLU A 672 17.36 -21.66 20.87
N SER A 673 17.01 -21.56 19.57
CA SER A 673 16.41 -20.37 19.00
C SER A 673 15.07 -20.01 19.67
N LEU A 674 14.19 -21.01 19.87
CA LEU A 674 12.90 -20.86 20.51
C LEU A 674 13.04 -20.32 21.94
N ALA A 675 13.94 -20.88 22.73
CA ALA A 675 14.16 -20.45 24.10
C ALA A 675 14.58 -18.97 24.21
N ILE A 676 15.47 -18.52 23.32
CA ILE A 676 15.89 -17.12 23.28
C ILE A 676 14.73 -16.21 22.88
N GLN A 677 13.96 -16.58 21.84
CA GLN A 677 12.83 -15.80 21.33
C GLN A 677 11.70 -15.66 22.37
N GLN A 678 11.44 -16.74 23.13
CA GLN A 678 10.49 -16.71 24.24
C GLN A 678 10.94 -15.75 25.36
N GLN A 679 12.23 -15.75 25.71
CA GLN A 679 12.78 -14.82 26.71
C GLN A 679 12.68 -13.37 26.25
N MET A 680 12.80 -13.12 24.96
CA MET A 680 12.71 -11.78 24.37
C MET A 680 11.28 -11.32 24.10
N GLY A 681 10.29 -12.21 24.20
CA GLY A 681 8.89 -11.90 23.85
C GLY A 681 8.65 -11.71 22.34
N ASP A 682 9.51 -12.29 21.47
CA ASP A 682 9.35 -12.22 20.03
C ASP A 682 8.35 -13.30 19.54
N SER A 683 7.07 -12.96 19.54
CA SER A 683 5.98 -13.85 19.15
C SER A 683 6.14 -14.41 17.73
N LEU A 684 6.60 -13.60 16.76
CA LEU A 684 6.80 -14.05 15.38
C LEU A 684 7.98 -15.02 15.27
N GLY A 685 9.05 -14.73 16.00
CA GLY A 685 10.19 -15.64 16.09
C GLY A 685 9.81 -16.96 16.73
N VAL A 686 9.08 -16.94 17.85
CA VAL A 686 8.56 -18.14 18.52
C VAL A 686 7.74 -18.98 17.54
N ALA A 687 6.77 -18.39 16.86
CA ALA A 687 5.93 -19.13 15.90
C ALA A 687 6.75 -19.71 14.73
N SER A 688 7.76 -18.98 14.25
CA SER A 688 8.66 -19.49 13.20
C SER A 688 9.52 -20.69 13.67
N ALA A 689 10.04 -20.62 14.90
CA ALA A 689 10.82 -21.71 15.49
C ALA A 689 9.95 -22.95 15.74
N LEU A 690 8.71 -22.79 16.23
CA LEU A 690 7.73 -23.86 16.42
C LEU A 690 7.37 -24.52 15.08
N ASN A 691 7.13 -23.74 14.02
CA ASN A 691 6.89 -24.29 12.68
C ASN A 691 8.06 -25.17 12.21
N ASN A 692 9.29 -24.70 12.38
CA ASN A 692 10.47 -25.44 11.96
C ASN A 692 10.70 -26.71 12.80
N LEU A 693 10.42 -26.66 14.11
CA LEU A 693 10.41 -27.84 14.99
C LEU A 693 9.36 -28.85 14.55
N GLY A 694 8.17 -28.39 14.16
CA GLY A 694 7.12 -29.23 13.63
C GLY A 694 7.55 -29.98 12.37
N LEU A 695 8.20 -29.31 11.44
CA LEU A 695 8.75 -29.94 10.23
C LEU A 695 9.87 -30.94 10.53
N VAL A 696 10.73 -30.69 11.54
CA VAL A 696 11.75 -31.63 11.99
C VAL A 696 11.10 -32.83 12.64
N ALA A 697 10.10 -32.65 13.51
CA ALA A 697 9.37 -33.77 14.15
C ALA A 697 8.62 -34.60 13.11
N CYS A 698 7.99 -33.97 12.11
CA CYS A 698 7.36 -34.68 10.99
C CYS A 698 8.37 -35.56 10.24
N ALA A 699 9.54 -35.03 9.90
CA ALA A 699 10.60 -35.78 9.22
C ALA A 699 11.19 -36.94 10.06
N GLN A 700 11.04 -36.90 11.39
CA GLN A 700 11.43 -37.96 12.32
C GLN A 700 10.30 -38.98 12.59
N GLY A 701 9.08 -38.74 12.04
CA GLY A 701 7.93 -39.61 12.28
C GLY A 701 7.19 -39.31 13.60
N ASP A 702 7.58 -38.29 14.34
CA ASP A 702 6.90 -37.84 15.57
C ASP A 702 5.72 -36.92 15.23
N PHE A 703 4.68 -37.54 14.69
CA PHE A 703 3.51 -36.78 14.17
C PHE A 703 2.68 -36.13 15.28
N ALA A 704 2.71 -36.66 16.49
CA ALA A 704 1.99 -36.08 17.63
C ALA A 704 2.61 -34.74 18.04
N THR A 705 3.92 -34.72 18.27
CA THR A 705 4.65 -33.48 18.57
C THR A 705 4.55 -32.49 17.40
N ALA A 706 4.70 -32.95 16.14
CA ALA A 706 4.59 -32.10 14.96
C ALA A 706 3.26 -31.36 14.92
N ARG A 707 2.15 -32.05 15.14
CA ARG A 707 0.81 -31.47 15.15
C ARG A 707 0.68 -30.37 16.21
N THR A 708 1.06 -30.67 17.45
CA THR A 708 0.93 -29.73 18.57
C THR A 708 1.69 -28.42 18.31
N VAL A 709 2.96 -28.51 17.93
CA VAL A 709 3.78 -27.31 17.73
C VAL A 709 3.40 -26.53 16.47
N LEU A 710 2.87 -27.21 15.42
CA LEU A 710 2.37 -26.52 14.22
C LEU A 710 1.05 -25.79 14.48
N GLU A 711 0.14 -26.39 15.25
CA GLU A 711 -1.12 -25.75 15.63
C GLU A 711 -0.86 -24.52 16.52
N GLU A 712 0.05 -24.61 17.51
CA GLU A 712 0.48 -23.49 18.33
C GLU A 712 1.10 -22.36 17.47
N SER A 713 1.94 -22.72 16.50
CA SER A 713 2.50 -21.76 15.57
C SER A 713 1.40 -21.07 14.74
N LEU A 714 0.41 -21.83 14.25
CA LEU A 714 -0.70 -21.30 13.45
C LEU A 714 -1.52 -20.29 14.23
N ASP A 715 -1.87 -20.62 15.48
CA ASP A 715 -2.64 -19.76 16.35
C ASP A 715 -1.90 -18.45 16.63
N THR A 716 -0.60 -18.53 16.95
CA THR A 716 0.23 -17.33 17.15
C THR A 716 0.31 -16.47 15.88
N MET A 717 0.49 -17.07 14.69
CA MET A 717 0.53 -16.32 13.43
C MET A 717 -0.82 -15.63 13.10
N ARG A 718 -1.95 -16.26 13.49
CA ARG A 718 -3.29 -15.69 13.36
C ARG A 718 -3.53 -14.54 14.33
N GLU A 719 -3.14 -14.68 15.60
CA GLU A 719 -3.25 -13.64 16.61
C GLU A 719 -2.47 -12.37 16.24
N VAL A 720 -1.27 -12.54 15.71
CA VAL A 720 -0.44 -11.42 15.23
C VAL A 720 -0.93 -10.86 13.89
N GLY A 721 -1.82 -11.57 13.18
CA GLY A 721 -2.33 -11.15 11.87
C GLY A 721 -1.33 -11.32 10.71
N TYR A 722 -0.29 -12.15 10.89
CA TYR A 722 0.75 -12.34 9.87
C TYR A 722 0.32 -13.39 8.83
N LYS A 723 -0.41 -12.95 7.81
CA LYS A 723 -1.04 -13.81 6.79
C LYS A 723 -0.05 -14.74 6.06
N SER A 724 1.12 -14.25 5.67
CA SER A 724 2.13 -15.10 5.01
C SER A 724 2.64 -16.20 5.93
N GLY A 725 2.81 -15.90 7.23
CA GLY A 725 3.13 -16.91 8.23
C GLY A 725 2.03 -17.95 8.36
N VAL A 726 0.77 -17.56 8.34
CA VAL A 726 -0.37 -18.49 8.32
C VAL A 726 -0.28 -19.43 7.12
N ALA A 727 0.00 -18.90 5.91
CA ALA A 727 0.15 -19.74 4.71
C ALA A 727 1.29 -20.77 4.85
N ILE A 728 2.45 -20.35 5.37
CA ILE A 728 3.60 -21.24 5.61
C ILE A 728 3.24 -22.37 6.58
N VAL A 729 2.56 -22.05 7.69
CA VAL A 729 2.23 -23.07 8.70
C VAL A 729 1.13 -24.00 8.17
N LEU A 730 0.17 -23.51 7.41
CA LEU A 730 -0.83 -24.35 6.73
C LEU A 730 -0.17 -25.32 5.75
N ASP A 731 0.83 -24.88 4.98
CA ASP A 731 1.62 -25.75 4.11
C ASP A 731 2.37 -26.83 4.93
N SER A 732 2.95 -26.47 6.07
CA SER A 732 3.61 -27.43 6.98
C SER A 732 2.62 -28.43 7.58
N LEU A 733 1.40 -28.02 7.94
CA LEU A 733 0.33 -28.93 8.36
C LEU A 733 -0.15 -29.84 7.23
N GLY A 734 -0.15 -29.36 5.99
CA GLY A 734 -0.38 -30.16 4.81
C GLY A 734 0.70 -31.23 4.62
N GLN A 735 1.97 -30.90 4.82
CA GLN A 735 3.08 -31.87 4.79
C GLN A 735 2.91 -32.94 5.88
N LEU A 736 2.50 -32.56 7.09
CA LEU A 736 2.19 -33.50 8.17
C LEU A 736 1.05 -34.46 7.78
N ALA A 737 -0.04 -33.93 7.23
CA ALA A 737 -1.18 -34.74 6.77
C ALA A 737 -0.76 -35.71 5.65
N THR A 738 0.04 -35.25 4.68
CA THR A 738 0.60 -36.07 3.62
C THR A 738 1.45 -37.24 4.20
N ALA A 739 2.30 -36.96 5.19
CA ALA A 739 3.13 -37.94 5.84
C ALA A 739 2.33 -38.97 6.66
N GLN A 740 1.13 -38.62 7.11
CA GLN A 740 0.18 -39.51 7.78
C GLN A 740 -0.70 -40.32 6.80
N GLY A 741 -0.62 -40.04 5.49
CA GLY A 741 -1.47 -40.64 4.47
C GLY A 741 -2.88 -40.01 4.37
N ASP A 742 -3.13 -38.91 5.05
CA ASP A 742 -4.37 -38.13 4.96
C ASP A 742 -4.31 -37.16 3.78
N HIS A 743 -4.51 -37.71 2.57
CA HIS A 743 -4.38 -36.93 1.35
C HIS A 743 -5.48 -35.88 1.19
N GLU A 744 -6.69 -36.16 1.65
CA GLU A 744 -7.82 -35.22 1.60
C GLU A 744 -7.58 -34.03 2.56
N GLY A 745 -7.17 -34.31 3.79
CA GLY A 745 -6.81 -33.28 4.76
C GLY A 745 -5.60 -32.43 4.32
N ALA A 746 -4.64 -33.05 3.63
CA ALA A 746 -3.47 -32.36 3.06
C ALA A 746 -3.90 -31.37 1.95
N GLU A 747 -4.74 -31.83 1.01
CA GLU A 747 -5.23 -30.99 -0.09
C GLU A 747 -5.95 -29.74 0.42
N VAL A 748 -6.85 -29.88 1.39
CA VAL A 748 -7.56 -28.74 2.01
C VAL A 748 -6.58 -27.72 2.61
N ARG A 749 -5.53 -28.19 3.33
CA ARG A 749 -4.54 -27.29 3.93
C ARG A 749 -3.69 -26.54 2.90
N TYR A 750 -3.28 -27.26 1.84
CA TYR A 750 -2.52 -26.66 0.75
C TYR A 750 -3.36 -25.67 -0.07
N GLU A 751 -4.64 -25.96 -0.32
CA GLU A 751 -5.55 -25.03 -1.01
C GLU A 751 -5.79 -23.76 -0.18
N GLU A 752 -5.96 -23.87 1.14
CA GLU A 752 -6.06 -22.73 2.05
C GLU A 752 -4.77 -21.89 2.03
N SER A 753 -3.58 -22.54 2.10
CA SER A 753 -2.28 -21.88 1.98
C SER A 753 -2.13 -21.17 0.65
N LEU A 754 -2.51 -21.82 -0.46
CA LEU A 754 -2.45 -21.26 -1.81
C LEU A 754 -3.35 -20.03 -1.94
N ALA A 755 -4.60 -20.12 -1.46
CA ALA A 755 -5.56 -19.00 -1.49
C ALA A 755 -5.06 -17.78 -0.70
N ILE A 756 -4.48 -18.00 0.49
CA ILE A 756 -3.88 -16.93 1.29
C ILE A 756 -2.68 -16.34 0.56
N SER A 757 -1.79 -17.17 0.02
CA SER A 757 -0.61 -16.72 -0.72
C SER A 757 -0.98 -15.91 -1.96
N GLU A 758 -2.07 -16.26 -2.64
CA GLU A 758 -2.63 -15.51 -3.77
C GLU A 758 -3.25 -14.18 -3.34
N ALA A 759 -3.91 -14.16 -2.18
CA ALA A 759 -4.56 -12.94 -1.65
C ALA A 759 -3.55 -11.92 -1.11
N VAL A 760 -2.41 -12.39 -0.59
CA VAL A 760 -1.36 -11.53 -0.01
C VAL A 760 -0.37 -11.07 -1.07
N GLU A 761 -0.37 -11.69 -2.26
CA GLU A 761 0.59 -11.46 -3.37
C GLU A 761 2.07 -11.54 -2.92
N GLU A 762 2.34 -12.24 -1.82
CA GLU A 762 3.66 -12.33 -1.23
C GLU A 762 4.42 -13.55 -1.77
N GLN A 763 5.68 -13.30 -2.11
CA GLN A 763 6.76 -14.25 -2.45
C GLN A 763 6.30 -15.53 -3.17
N GLY A 764 6.50 -15.59 -4.47
CA GLY A 764 6.26 -16.78 -5.30
C GLY A 764 6.85 -18.10 -4.75
N GLY A 765 7.75 -18.02 -3.77
CA GLY A 765 8.36 -19.19 -3.13
C GLY A 765 7.36 -20.05 -2.37
N ILE A 766 6.49 -19.50 -1.55
CA ILE A 766 5.45 -20.25 -0.83
C ILE A 766 4.52 -20.91 -1.85
N LYS A 767 4.02 -20.11 -2.78
CA LYS A 767 3.14 -20.61 -3.85
C LYS A 767 3.79 -21.73 -4.65
N ALA A 768 5.07 -21.61 -5.02
CA ALA A 768 5.80 -22.62 -5.77
C ALA A 768 5.91 -23.94 -4.98
N SER A 769 6.26 -23.87 -3.69
CA SER A 769 6.34 -25.05 -2.82
C SER A 769 4.98 -25.69 -2.59
N THR A 770 3.93 -24.88 -2.32
CA THR A 770 2.57 -25.39 -2.12
C THR A 770 2.02 -26.06 -3.39
N LEU A 771 2.31 -25.52 -4.59
CA LEU A 771 1.96 -26.19 -5.85
C LEU A 771 2.72 -27.51 -6.03
N ASN A 772 4.00 -27.59 -5.60
CA ASN A 772 4.75 -28.84 -5.60
C ASN A 772 4.09 -29.87 -4.69
N HIS A 773 3.72 -29.47 -3.48
CA HIS A 773 3.06 -30.35 -2.50
C HIS A 773 1.67 -30.81 -2.98
N LEU A 774 0.88 -29.94 -3.60
CA LEU A 774 -0.38 -30.30 -4.27
C LEU A 774 -0.13 -31.32 -5.40
N GLY A 775 0.95 -31.14 -6.16
CA GLY A 775 1.37 -32.09 -7.17
C GLY A 775 1.74 -33.46 -6.59
N VAL A 776 2.42 -33.48 -5.43
CA VAL A 776 2.72 -34.71 -4.68
C VAL A 776 1.45 -35.42 -4.22
N VAL A 777 0.51 -34.71 -3.61
CA VAL A 777 -0.76 -35.28 -3.15
C VAL A 777 -1.58 -35.81 -4.31
N ALA A 778 -1.70 -35.08 -5.41
CA ALA A 778 -2.39 -35.55 -6.61
C ALA A 778 -1.74 -36.82 -7.20
N TYR A 779 -0.39 -36.89 -7.21
CA TYR A 779 0.33 -38.10 -7.60
C TYR A 779 0.00 -39.28 -6.69
N LEU A 780 0.04 -39.09 -5.36
CA LEU A 780 -0.24 -40.17 -4.38
C LEU A 780 -1.72 -40.61 -4.45
N SER A 781 -2.64 -39.74 -4.82
CA SER A 781 -4.06 -40.02 -5.03
C SER A 781 -4.35 -40.64 -6.40
N GLY A 782 -3.35 -40.76 -7.29
CA GLY A 782 -3.49 -41.34 -8.61
C GLY A 782 -4.06 -40.40 -9.69
N ASP A 783 -4.26 -39.13 -9.37
CA ASP A 783 -4.68 -38.11 -10.36
C ASP A 783 -3.46 -37.51 -11.07
N TYR A 784 -2.92 -38.27 -11.99
CA TYR A 784 -1.68 -37.92 -12.71
C TYR A 784 -1.81 -36.66 -13.56
N ALA A 785 -3.00 -36.36 -14.10
CA ALA A 785 -3.22 -35.19 -14.90
C ALA A 785 -3.13 -33.89 -14.06
N ARG A 786 -3.78 -33.87 -12.88
CA ARG A 786 -3.65 -32.75 -11.94
C ARG A 786 -2.22 -32.63 -11.41
N ALA A 787 -1.58 -33.77 -11.08
CA ALA A 787 -0.20 -33.78 -10.62
C ALA A 787 0.74 -33.10 -11.63
N GLN A 788 0.67 -33.48 -12.92
CA GLN A 788 1.47 -32.86 -13.97
C GLN A 788 1.21 -31.36 -14.09
N GLY A 789 -0.05 -30.91 -13.99
CA GLY A 789 -0.42 -29.51 -14.06
C GLY A 789 0.17 -28.67 -12.91
N PHE A 790 0.07 -29.13 -11.68
CA PHE A 790 0.65 -28.46 -10.52
C PHE A 790 2.18 -28.45 -10.55
N LEU A 791 2.80 -29.57 -10.87
CA LEU A 791 4.26 -29.69 -10.92
C LEU A 791 4.89 -28.84 -12.02
N ALA A 792 4.26 -28.74 -13.18
CA ALA A 792 4.73 -27.87 -14.27
C ALA A 792 4.67 -26.38 -13.88
N GLN A 793 3.61 -25.95 -13.17
CA GLN A 793 3.51 -24.61 -12.63
C GLN A 793 4.58 -24.36 -11.55
N SER A 794 4.72 -25.29 -10.60
CA SER A 794 5.73 -25.22 -9.55
C SER A 794 7.15 -25.13 -10.11
N LEU A 795 7.50 -26.02 -11.05
CA LEU A 795 8.81 -26.07 -11.70
C LEU A 795 9.13 -24.75 -12.41
N THR A 796 8.16 -24.19 -13.14
CA THR A 796 8.32 -22.90 -13.81
C THR A 796 8.55 -21.76 -12.81
N MET A 797 7.88 -21.79 -11.66
CA MET A 797 8.06 -20.81 -10.61
C MET A 797 9.41 -20.95 -9.90
N HIS A 798 9.82 -22.17 -9.51
CA HIS A 798 11.13 -22.42 -8.91
C HIS A 798 12.28 -22.02 -9.85
N GLN A 799 12.13 -22.27 -11.17
CA GLN A 799 13.09 -21.81 -12.17
C GLN A 799 13.23 -20.27 -12.18
N ARG A 800 12.11 -19.54 -12.16
CA ARG A 800 12.13 -18.07 -12.09
C ARG A 800 12.75 -17.53 -10.81
N LEU A 801 12.58 -18.25 -9.71
CA LEU A 801 13.12 -17.89 -8.40
C LEU A 801 14.59 -18.30 -8.22
N GLY A 802 15.16 -19.12 -9.13
CA GLY A 802 16.49 -19.70 -8.99
C GLY A 802 16.60 -20.72 -7.85
N ASP A 803 15.47 -21.25 -7.37
CA ASP A 803 15.42 -22.24 -6.29
C ASP A 803 15.77 -23.62 -6.83
N ARG A 804 17.07 -23.93 -6.77
CA ARG A 804 17.60 -25.20 -7.27
C ARG A 804 17.03 -26.43 -6.57
N LEU A 805 16.77 -26.34 -5.26
CA LEU A 805 16.23 -27.48 -4.53
C LEU A 805 14.75 -27.72 -4.89
N GLY A 806 13.94 -26.68 -4.98
CA GLY A 806 12.54 -26.78 -5.43
C GLY A 806 12.44 -27.32 -6.87
N ILE A 807 13.38 -26.96 -7.75
CA ILE A 807 13.49 -27.56 -9.09
C ILE A 807 13.73 -29.07 -8.98
N VAL A 808 14.70 -29.48 -8.18
CA VAL A 808 15.06 -30.90 -8.00
C VAL A 808 13.88 -31.69 -7.42
N GLU A 809 13.22 -31.17 -6.39
CA GLU A 809 12.03 -31.79 -5.80
C GLU A 809 10.89 -31.97 -6.83
N SER A 810 10.65 -30.98 -7.68
CA SER A 810 9.66 -31.07 -8.76
C SER A 810 10.07 -32.10 -9.84
N LEU A 811 11.35 -32.15 -10.21
CA LEU A 811 11.87 -33.12 -11.19
C LEU A 811 11.75 -34.58 -10.67
N GLU A 812 11.96 -34.81 -9.38
CA GLU A 812 11.78 -36.13 -8.76
C GLU A 812 10.34 -36.62 -8.85
N VAL A 813 9.38 -35.77 -8.53
CA VAL A 813 7.97 -36.15 -8.60
C VAL A 813 7.52 -36.35 -10.04
N LEU A 814 7.96 -35.49 -10.99
CA LEU A 814 7.73 -35.70 -12.42
C LEU A 814 8.36 -36.96 -12.96
N GLY A 815 9.54 -37.32 -12.45
CA GLY A 815 10.20 -38.60 -12.79
C GLY A 815 9.43 -39.81 -12.26
N ARG A 816 8.92 -39.75 -11.03
CA ARG A 816 8.04 -40.81 -10.46
C ARG A 816 6.73 -40.91 -11.24
N LEU A 817 6.13 -39.75 -11.60
CA LEU A 817 4.93 -39.71 -12.40
C LEU A 817 5.14 -40.38 -13.77
N ALA A 818 6.23 -40.03 -14.47
CA ALA A 818 6.58 -40.66 -15.74
C ALA A 818 6.79 -42.19 -15.64
N ALA A 819 7.39 -42.65 -14.51
CA ALA A 819 7.55 -44.10 -14.23
C ALA A 819 6.17 -44.76 -14.06
N SER A 820 5.23 -44.13 -13.35
CA SER A 820 3.89 -44.70 -13.13
C SER A 820 3.05 -44.73 -14.42
N GLU A 821 3.26 -43.80 -15.34
CA GLU A 821 2.66 -43.77 -16.66
C GLU A 821 3.34 -44.69 -17.70
N GLY A 822 4.45 -45.35 -17.30
CA GLY A 822 5.17 -46.29 -18.16
C GLY A 822 6.22 -45.66 -19.08
N HIS A 823 6.48 -44.36 -18.96
CA HIS A 823 7.49 -43.64 -19.74
C HIS A 823 8.90 -43.82 -19.16
N LYS A 824 9.45 -45.03 -19.26
CA LYS A 824 10.70 -45.44 -18.60
C LYS A 824 11.91 -44.56 -18.94
N ASP A 825 12.11 -44.22 -20.18
CA ASP A 825 13.24 -43.40 -20.62
C ASP A 825 13.16 -41.98 -20.01
N ARG A 826 11.97 -41.38 -20.05
CA ARG A 826 11.71 -40.08 -19.43
C ARG A 826 11.93 -40.11 -17.92
N ALA A 827 11.43 -41.15 -17.25
CA ALA A 827 11.62 -41.35 -15.82
C ALA A 827 13.11 -41.47 -15.47
N SER A 828 13.85 -42.27 -16.22
CA SER A 828 15.30 -42.48 -16.02
C SER A 828 16.10 -41.19 -16.15
N ARG A 829 15.80 -40.35 -17.16
CA ARG A 829 16.49 -39.07 -17.37
C ARG A 829 16.19 -38.09 -16.25
N LEU A 830 14.90 -37.91 -15.89
CA LEU A 830 14.49 -36.97 -14.84
C LEU A 830 15.03 -37.34 -13.47
N LEU A 831 14.89 -38.61 -13.06
CA LEU A 831 15.37 -39.10 -11.77
C LEU A 831 16.89 -39.04 -11.65
N ALA A 832 17.63 -39.46 -12.71
CA ALA A 832 19.09 -39.39 -12.74
C ALA A 832 19.61 -37.93 -12.72
N SER A 833 18.92 -37.01 -13.38
CA SER A 833 19.24 -35.60 -13.31
C SER A 833 19.00 -35.05 -11.89
N ALA A 834 17.85 -35.35 -11.28
CA ALA A 834 17.52 -34.94 -9.93
C ALA A 834 18.51 -35.45 -8.90
N GLU A 835 18.92 -36.76 -9.01
CA GLU A 835 19.93 -37.38 -8.14
C GLU A 835 21.30 -36.66 -8.24
N ALA A 836 21.78 -36.43 -9.45
CA ALA A 836 23.04 -35.69 -9.67
C ALA A 836 23.02 -34.27 -9.07
N TRP A 837 21.91 -33.59 -9.21
CA TRP A 837 21.76 -32.26 -8.62
C TRP A 837 21.64 -32.28 -7.10
N ARG A 838 20.96 -33.30 -6.50
CA ARG A 838 20.96 -33.49 -5.03
C ARG A 838 22.35 -33.71 -4.47
N GLU A 839 23.16 -34.56 -5.14
CA GLU A 839 24.57 -34.76 -4.78
C GLU A 839 25.35 -33.43 -4.81
N SER A 840 25.17 -32.65 -5.86
CA SER A 840 25.81 -31.34 -6.02
C SER A 840 25.40 -30.32 -4.95
N ILE A 841 24.13 -30.30 -4.58
CA ILE A 841 23.55 -29.42 -3.57
C ILE A 841 23.89 -29.86 -2.15
N GLY A 842 24.20 -31.15 -1.95
CA GLY A 842 24.43 -31.75 -0.63
C GLY A 842 23.14 -31.93 0.17
N ALA A 843 22.01 -32.16 -0.51
CA ALA A 843 20.69 -32.36 0.06
C ALA A 843 20.23 -33.81 -0.17
N PRO A 844 20.39 -34.72 0.80
CA PRO A 844 19.96 -36.10 0.66
C PRO A 844 18.42 -36.21 0.53
N LEU A 845 17.95 -37.28 -0.11
CA LEU A 845 16.52 -37.60 -0.15
C LEU A 845 15.95 -37.74 1.27
N PRO A 846 14.76 -37.15 1.51
CA PRO A 846 14.04 -37.35 2.76
C PRO A 846 13.81 -38.82 3.06
N PRO A 847 13.81 -39.26 4.33
CA PRO A 847 13.59 -40.65 4.69
C PRO A 847 12.27 -41.22 4.15
N SER A 848 11.22 -40.42 4.11
CA SER A 848 9.89 -40.75 3.55
C SER A 848 9.95 -41.21 2.09
N ASP A 849 10.84 -40.62 1.31
CA ASP A 849 10.87 -40.77 -0.14
C ASP A 849 11.86 -41.85 -0.62
N ARG A 850 12.77 -42.30 0.27
CA ARG A 850 13.84 -43.22 -0.09
C ARG A 850 13.33 -44.57 -0.58
N ALA A 851 12.39 -45.16 0.15
CA ALA A 851 11.88 -46.50 -0.16
C ALA A 851 11.18 -46.55 -1.52
N ASP A 852 10.38 -45.51 -1.83
CA ASP A 852 9.69 -45.40 -3.11
C ASP A 852 10.69 -45.14 -4.26
N HIS A 853 11.63 -44.22 -4.03
CA HIS A 853 12.70 -43.93 -4.99
C HIS A 853 13.54 -45.15 -5.32
N GLU A 854 14.01 -45.87 -4.29
CA GLU A 854 14.80 -47.10 -4.47
C GLU A 854 14.01 -48.18 -5.24
N ARG A 855 12.71 -48.33 -4.95
CA ARG A 855 11.84 -49.29 -5.64
C ARG A 855 11.70 -48.93 -7.12
N ILE A 856 11.49 -47.62 -7.45
CA ILE A 856 11.35 -47.17 -8.82
C ILE A 856 12.66 -47.29 -9.58
N MET A 857 13.80 -46.92 -8.96
CA MET A 857 15.12 -47.04 -9.57
C MET A 857 15.50 -48.50 -9.84
N ALA A 858 15.18 -49.43 -8.89
CA ALA A 858 15.38 -50.85 -9.10
C ALA A 858 14.55 -51.40 -10.26
N ALA A 859 13.29 -50.96 -10.40
CA ALA A 859 12.42 -51.38 -11.53
C ALA A 859 12.91 -50.84 -12.87
N LEU A 860 13.43 -49.60 -12.93
CA LEU A 860 14.04 -49.04 -14.11
C LEU A 860 15.34 -49.76 -14.49
N ASN A 861 16.17 -50.12 -13.51
CA ASN A 861 17.42 -50.89 -13.71
C ASN A 861 17.17 -52.35 -14.13
N ALA A 862 16.21 -53.05 -13.53
CA ALA A 862 15.86 -54.41 -13.91
C ALA A 862 15.32 -54.53 -15.34
N GLY A 863 14.64 -53.44 -15.82
CA GLY A 863 14.26 -53.32 -17.23
C GLY A 863 15.46 -53.17 -18.17
N ASN A 864 16.55 -52.57 -17.70
CA ASN A 864 17.80 -52.40 -18.44
C ASN A 864 18.60 -53.71 -18.58
N ASP A 865 18.66 -54.59 -17.55
CA ASP A 865 19.33 -55.88 -17.63
C ASP A 865 18.64 -56.84 -18.59
N ALA A 866 17.32 -56.78 -18.71
CA ALA A 866 16.54 -57.52 -19.71
C ALA A 866 16.69 -56.98 -21.14
N ALA A 867 16.95 -55.67 -21.27
CA ALA A 867 17.12 -54.94 -22.52
C ALA A 867 18.59 -54.71 -22.93
N ALA A 868 19.57 -55.25 -22.16
CA ALA A 868 21.01 -55.18 -22.42
C ALA A 868 21.45 -55.85 -23.74
N ARG A 869 20.49 -56.31 -24.54
CA ARG A 869 20.65 -56.71 -25.93
C ARG A 869 20.25 -55.63 -26.97
N SER A 870 19.81 -54.46 -26.58
CA SER A 870 19.62 -53.29 -27.39
C SER A 870 20.28 -52.07 -26.73
N GLU A 871 21.14 -51.38 -27.46
CA GLU A 871 22.02 -50.30 -27.04
C GLU A 871 21.30 -49.04 -26.49
N ASP A 872 19.95 -49.01 -26.41
CA ASP A 872 19.16 -47.79 -26.21
C ASP A 872 18.79 -47.44 -24.75
N CYS A 873 18.79 -48.36 -23.79
CA CYS A 873 18.27 -48.07 -22.44
C CYS A 873 19.28 -47.62 -21.39
N GLY A 874 20.59 -47.88 -21.59
CA GLY A 874 21.68 -47.38 -20.73
C GLY A 874 22.00 -45.88 -20.98
N GLY A 875 21.49 -45.33 -22.08
CA GLY A 875 21.69 -43.93 -22.49
C GLY A 875 20.96 -42.92 -21.60
N GLY A 876 19.71 -43.17 -21.24
CA GLY A 876 18.86 -42.19 -20.54
C GLY A 876 19.38 -41.76 -19.16
N MET A 877 19.88 -42.70 -18.35
CA MET A 877 20.47 -42.36 -17.04
C MET A 877 21.77 -41.55 -17.17
N LYS A 878 22.63 -41.92 -18.12
CA LYS A 878 23.87 -41.19 -18.37
C LYS A 878 23.63 -39.81 -18.91
N GLU A 879 22.66 -39.67 -19.82
CA GLU A 879 22.23 -38.37 -20.37
C GLU A 879 21.59 -37.53 -19.28
N GLY A 880 20.71 -38.07 -18.45
CA GLY A 880 20.06 -37.36 -17.35
C GLY A 880 21.09 -36.79 -16.37
N ARG A 881 22.11 -37.57 -15.94
CA ARG A 881 23.17 -37.07 -15.07
C ARG A 881 24.04 -35.97 -15.69
N ALA A 882 24.11 -35.90 -17.02
CA ALA A 882 24.89 -34.90 -17.76
C ALA A 882 24.09 -33.61 -18.05
N MET A 883 22.78 -33.57 -17.81
CA MET A 883 21.92 -32.40 -18.09
C MET A 883 22.29 -31.24 -17.16
N THR A 884 22.35 -30.04 -17.76
CA THR A 884 22.29 -28.80 -16.94
C THR A 884 20.90 -28.65 -16.34
N MET A 885 20.76 -27.82 -15.33
CA MET A 885 19.48 -27.61 -14.67
C MET A 885 18.43 -27.06 -15.65
N GLU A 886 18.84 -26.12 -16.51
CA GLU A 886 17.99 -25.55 -17.56
C GLU A 886 17.53 -26.62 -18.54
N GLN A 887 18.43 -27.53 -18.97
CA GLN A 887 18.08 -28.62 -19.87
C GLN A 887 17.11 -29.61 -19.22
N ALA A 888 17.30 -29.92 -17.93
CA ALA A 888 16.42 -30.79 -17.19
C ALA A 888 15.01 -30.18 -17.04
N VAL A 889 14.92 -28.89 -16.74
CA VAL A 889 13.65 -28.17 -16.65
C VAL A 889 12.94 -28.12 -17.99
N GLU A 890 13.66 -27.76 -19.05
CA GLU A 890 13.10 -27.75 -20.42
C GLU A 890 12.57 -29.11 -20.83
N TYR A 891 13.34 -30.18 -20.56
CA TYR A 891 12.95 -31.55 -20.83
C TYR A 891 11.72 -31.97 -20.02
N ALA A 892 11.64 -31.57 -18.74
CA ALA A 892 10.52 -31.91 -17.88
C ALA A 892 9.21 -31.21 -18.32
N LEU A 893 9.30 -30.01 -18.89
CA LEU A 893 8.13 -29.24 -19.34
C LEU A 893 7.62 -29.61 -20.73
N ARG A 894 8.38 -30.39 -21.52
CA ARG A 894 7.91 -30.93 -22.79
C ARG A 894 6.80 -31.95 -22.59
N SER A 895 5.84 -31.99 -23.51
CA SER A 895 4.77 -32.98 -23.47
C SER A 895 5.36 -34.41 -23.57
N PRO A 896 4.82 -35.40 -22.84
CA PRO A 896 5.26 -36.79 -22.98
C PRO A 896 5.16 -37.38 -24.39
N THR A 897 4.38 -36.73 -25.24
CA THR A 897 4.11 -37.15 -26.63
C THR A 897 5.04 -36.50 -27.65
N GLU A 898 5.84 -35.54 -27.29
CA GLU A 898 6.93 -34.91 -28.06
C GLU A 898 8.29 -35.49 -27.65
#